data_2dbbf41815a4453bbf7914b6dad8a069
#
_entry.id   2dbbf41815a4453bbf7914b6dad8a069
#
_cell.length_a   1.000
_cell.length_b   1.000
_cell.length_c   1.000
_cell.angle_alpha   90.00
_cell.angle_beta   90.00
_cell.angle_gamma   90.00
#
_symmetry.space_group_name_H-M   'P 1'
#
loop_
_entity.id
_entity.type
_entity.pdbx_description
1 polymer ?
#
loop_
_entity_poly.entity_id
_entity_poly.type
_entity_poly.pdbx_seq_one_letter_code
_entity_poly.pdbx_strand_id
1 'polypeptide(L)'
;MEVVRREMCVLLQQTAGTPCHPLRRGLFFPLRRHALRWLSPCMLLLLWPVLPAGRVRAASELPDSFETPDTRWELADYDVVPRVQIRRAYDRAHQGNASESIRIEAGSGSYVHFRYVLDPMPVHDDLRPRVWVQADRPGVQLQAVVVLPRSLHPRTGQPLRTMIAGTATDGSTGWQELTIQEPRTLLSQKLPHLYQQFGTRVDPREAYLDAVVLNAYGGPGVTNLWIDDLDVEGYVPPAVFGNVADQATRAGVSPVAGVTNPLGSVPAVRLESGVLFIDDRPFLPRAIDFNGESFEWLKGLGFNTIRLSLPPTNQQLREAQKWDLWFVAPPGAGSQTEGGLWGNRVLAWDLGEGLMGGDREGLRRAAESVRQRDPLRRPTVCSPRSGYWDLSQYSDILMLQQNVIGTTIELEKFGEFLQQRRRLARPGKLCWACVQTQTPRQLHEQFVLLGAGNGTAFGLSSDQLRLMAYQALSAGVRGFCFRSRTRLDSTDAATQMRALTLKRVNHELKLLRPWVTMGTFVEALSTRDGRSHVTVLQTRRARLALVLAKGSGQQHVLAPMSPGPVAFDLYGIPATDRLYGLSATGPRELRRHHGPRVTQQDPDRVCLIALTEDSAVRNHIAQYMSQHGREMVQLRTELLRGALRQARLVDQSITAAGQGDTQLSQSLLTVDSHLQRATQMCLAGDVASADGLARRGEQLLDQVRQTYWHKAAEALPSVTTSPYCLLFSSLPSHWRWLARLRTAKWSPNALAAGDFESLPQMLSSGWKQQREPVMGLSAAVELSVTSPWRGRTSLHLRVWPESSTAPPEVVETAPVVIHSAPVPVTASQWIQIHGWVHVPETIRGSHDGLAIYDNLGGWDLAERIRQGTGWREFVFYRAANGDRPLVISFALTGMGEAWIDDLSVSLWDQTTGPVGTPAPGPNSTGSSGAFDTRFPVAR
;
A
#
# COMPACT_ATOMS: atom_id res chain seq x y z
N MET A 1 -31.53 28.60 -5.70
CA MET A 1 -31.77 27.12 -5.79
C MET A 1 -33.16 26.77 -6.27
N GLU A 2 -33.86 27.71 -6.83
CA GLU A 2 -35.24 27.53 -7.37
C GLU A 2 -35.33 27.68 -8.90
N VAL A 3 -34.26 28.07 -9.56
CA VAL A 3 -34.20 28.29 -11.02
C VAL A 3 -33.74 27.06 -11.79
N VAL A 4 -33.10 26.08 -11.16
CA VAL A 4 -32.62 24.85 -11.82
C VAL A 4 -33.63 23.70 -11.83
N ARG A 5 -34.79 23.87 -11.17
CA ARG A 5 -35.83 22.86 -11.13
C ARG A 5 -36.94 23.00 -12.20
N ARG A 6 -36.91 24.04 -13.00
CA ARG A 6 -37.94 24.29 -14.05
C ARG A 6 -37.57 23.87 -15.47
N GLU A 7 -36.31 23.62 -15.77
CA GLU A 7 -35.92 23.22 -17.14
C GLU A 7 -35.84 21.70 -17.37
N MET A 8 -35.99 20.87 -16.36
CA MET A 8 -35.92 19.40 -16.52
C MET A 8 -37.29 18.70 -16.63
N CYS A 9 -38.39 19.48 -16.64
CA CYS A 9 -39.76 18.95 -16.78
C CYS A 9 -40.37 19.17 -18.17
N VAL A 10 -39.72 19.81 -19.10
CA VAL A 10 -40.29 20.13 -20.46
C VAL A 10 -39.80 19.17 -21.56
N LEU A 11 -38.86 18.30 -21.29
CA LEU A 11 -38.28 17.39 -22.29
C LEU A 11 -38.83 15.95 -22.25
N LEU A 12 -39.85 15.68 -21.44
CA LEU A 12 -40.51 14.36 -21.32
C LEU A 12 -41.97 14.33 -21.73
N GLN A 13 -42.49 15.32 -22.46
CA GLN A 13 -43.90 15.38 -22.90
C GLN A 13 -44.06 15.63 -24.40
N GLN A 14 -43.24 15.09 -25.24
CA GLN A 14 -43.55 15.06 -26.69
C GLN A 14 -43.10 13.76 -27.32
N THR A 15 -43.81 12.66 -27.10
CA THR A 15 -44.07 11.59 -28.09
C THR A 15 -45.12 10.61 -27.52
N ALA A 16 -46.32 11.03 -27.57
CA ALA A 16 -47.49 10.11 -27.42
C ALA A 16 -48.62 10.64 -28.28
N GLY A 17 -49.06 9.85 -29.20
CA GLY A 17 -50.28 10.08 -30.02
C GLY A 17 -50.11 9.51 -31.39
N THR A 18 -50.80 8.61 -31.89
CA THR A 18 -52.06 7.93 -31.67
C THR A 18 -52.33 6.97 -32.86
N PRO A 19 -53.49 6.39 -33.05
CA PRO A 19 -53.78 4.98 -32.74
C PRO A 19 -54.38 4.18 -33.91
N CYS A 20 -54.86 3.00 -33.56
CA CYS A 20 -56.01 2.28 -34.16
C CYS A 20 -55.82 1.25 -35.26
N HIS A 21 -55.95 0.03 -34.83
CA HIS A 21 -57.01 -0.96 -35.18
C HIS A 21 -57.09 -1.59 -36.60
N PRO A 22 -57.84 -2.65 -36.72
CA PRO A 22 -57.41 -4.06 -36.74
C PRO A 22 -57.80 -4.72 -38.07
N LEU A 23 -57.38 -5.94 -38.33
CA LEU A 23 -58.20 -6.96 -38.95
C LEU A 23 -57.42 -8.22 -39.46
N ARG A 24 -57.80 -9.29 -38.87
CA ARG A 24 -58.31 -10.57 -39.33
C ARG A 24 -57.42 -11.50 -40.19
N ARG A 25 -57.37 -12.70 -39.56
CA ARG A 25 -57.54 -14.04 -40.14
C ARG A 25 -56.47 -14.46 -41.16
N GLY A 26 -55.72 -15.44 -40.79
CA GLY A 26 -56.06 -16.85 -41.00
C GLY A 26 -55.09 -17.48 -41.95
N LEU A 27 -54.45 -18.51 -41.50
CA LEU A 27 -54.43 -19.82 -42.16
C LEU A 27 -53.29 -20.69 -41.61
N PHE A 28 -53.72 -21.83 -41.22
CA PHE A 28 -52.93 -23.00 -40.87
C PHE A 28 -52.03 -23.46 -41.99
N PHE A 29 -50.86 -24.01 -41.79
CA PHE A 29 -50.48 -25.40 -41.85
C PHE A 29 -48.92 -25.55 -41.75
N PRO A 30 -48.47 -26.77 -41.49
CA PRO A 30 -47.25 -26.98 -40.66
C PRO A 30 -46.07 -27.54 -41.49
N LEU A 31 -45.05 -27.93 -40.72
CA LEU A 31 -43.84 -28.66 -41.16
C LEU A 31 -42.57 -27.76 -41.21
N ARG A 32 -41.54 -27.97 -40.44
CA ARG A 32 -40.75 -29.16 -40.20
C ARG A 32 -39.78 -28.88 -39.04
N ARG A 33 -39.66 -29.83 -38.16
CA ARG A 33 -38.51 -30.01 -37.28
C ARG A 33 -37.23 -30.05 -38.06
N HIS A 34 -36.21 -29.42 -37.46
CA HIS A 34 -34.77 -29.53 -37.62
C HIS A 34 -34.13 -28.16 -37.93
N ALA A 35 -33.66 -27.52 -36.85
CA ALA A 35 -32.45 -26.71 -36.79
C ALA A 35 -32.52 -25.71 -35.59
N LEU A 36 -32.54 -26.25 -34.38
CA LEU A 36 -32.25 -25.45 -33.19
C LEU A 36 -31.52 -26.36 -32.19
N ARG A 37 -30.32 -26.76 -32.57
CA ARG A 37 -29.27 -27.20 -31.65
C ARG A 37 -28.05 -26.48 -32.09
N TRP A 38 -27.53 -25.65 -31.25
CA TRP A 38 -26.29 -24.82 -31.24
C TRP A 38 -26.61 -23.33 -31.02
N LEU A 39 -27.27 -23.02 -29.92
CA LEU A 39 -27.04 -21.78 -29.20
C LEU A 39 -26.54 -22.17 -27.82
N SER A 40 -25.24 -22.16 -27.72
CA SER A 40 -24.44 -22.37 -26.55
C SER A 40 -24.82 -21.38 -25.45
N PRO A 41 -24.74 -21.74 -24.17
CA PRO A 41 -25.07 -20.89 -23.03
C PRO A 41 -23.98 -19.85 -22.73
N CYS A 42 -23.69 -18.97 -23.68
CA CYS A 42 -22.67 -17.95 -23.58
C CYS A 42 -23.20 -16.54 -23.24
N MET A 43 -24.49 -16.39 -22.91
CA MET A 43 -25.08 -15.06 -22.72
C MET A 43 -25.35 -14.65 -21.26
N LEU A 44 -24.89 -15.41 -20.28
CA LEU A 44 -25.22 -15.18 -18.84
C LEU A 44 -24.02 -14.86 -17.93
N LEU A 45 -22.88 -14.43 -18.47
CA LEU A 45 -21.75 -13.96 -17.66
C LEU A 45 -21.79 -12.44 -17.34
N LEU A 46 -22.91 -11.77 -17.51
CA LEU A 46 -23.01 -10.31 -17.35
C LEU A 46 -23.53 -9.82 -15.99
N LEU A 47 -23.95 -10.71 -15.12
CA LEU A 47 -24.41 -10.34 -13.77
C LEU A 47 -23.85 -11.34 -12.77
N TRP A 48 -22.59 -11.20 -12.43
CA TRP A 48 -22.12 -11.71 -11.16
C TRP A 48 -22.61 -10.70 -10.12
N PRO A 49 -23.63 -10.99 -9.34
CA PRO A 49 -23.91 -10.18 -8.17
C PRO A 49 -22.68 -10.23 -7.30
N VAL A 50 -22.34 -9.12 -6.67
CA VAL A 50 -21.44 -9.11 -5.52
C VAL A 50 -22.15 -9.96 -4.48
N LEU A 51 -21.90 -11.26 -4.50
CA LEU A 51 -22.33 -12.16 -3.44
C LEU A 51 -21.72 -11.68 -2.14
N PRO A 52 -22.48 -11.68 -1.05
CA PRO A 52 -21.93 -11.43 0.27
C PRO A 52 -20.76 -12.40 0.45
N ALA A 53 -19.63 -11.86 0.87
CA ALA A 53 -18.38 -12.59 1.06
C ALA A 53 -18.66 -13.86 1.87
N GLY A 54 -18.73 -14.99 1.19
CA GLY A 54 -18.74 -16.29 1.82
C GLY A 54 -17.47 -16.44 2.66
N ARG A 55 -17.55 -17.13 3.76
CA ARG A 55 -16.43 -17.44 4.64
C ARG A 55 -15.25 -17.90 3.81
N VAL A 56 -14.18 -17.10 3.74
CA VAL A 56 -12.91 -17.55 3.14
C VAL A 56 -12.34 -18.57 4.10
N ARG A 57 -12.57 -19.84 3.80
CA ARG A 57 -11.86 -20.95 4.45
C ARG A 57 -10.41 -20.92 3.98
N ALA A 58 -9.52 -21.30 4.90
CA ALA A 58 -8.12 -21.52 4.56
C ALA A 58 -8.02 -22.53 3.42
N ALA A 59 -7.06 -22.30 2.53
CA ALA A 59 -6.69 -23.25 1.51
C ALA A 59 -6.48 -24.63 2.10
N SER A 60 -7.00 -25.64 1.42
CA SER A 60 -7.00 -27.03 1.90
C SER A 60 -5.67 -27.70 1.59
N GLU A 61 -5.23 -28.58 2.46
CA GLU A 61 -4.18 -29.54 2.14
C GLU A 61 -4.75 -30.50 1.09
N LEU A 62 -4.13 -30.57 -0.08
CA LEU A 62 -4.42 -31.58 -1.10
C LEU A 62 -3.40 -32.71 -0.98
N PRO A 63 -3.83 -33.96 -1.27
CA PRO A 63 -5.19 -34.40 -1.60
C PRO A 63 -6.15 -34.35 -0.40
N ASP A 64 -7.44 -33.99 -0.65
CA ASP A 64 -8.47 -33.97 0.38
C ASP A 64 -9.34 -35.23 0.22
N SER A 65 -9.25 -36.15 1.20
CA SER A 65 -10.02 -37.38 1.29
C SER A 65 -11.32 -37.23 2.08
N PHE A 66 -11.71 -36.02 2.44
CA PHE A 66 -12.96 -35.68 3.14
C PHE A 66 -13.22 -36.45 4.46
N GLU A 67 -12.20 -36.97 5.11
CA GLU A 67 -12.31 -37.72 6.39
C GLU A 67 -12.52 -36.82 7.61
N THR A 68 -12.29 -35.48 7.47
CA THR A 68 -12.54 -34.51 8.56
C THR A 68 -14.02 -34.18 8.67
N PRO A 69 -14.55 -33.86 9.86
CA PRO A 69 -15.97 -33.58 10.05
C PRO A 69 -16.46 -32.26 9.37
N ASP A 70 -15.53 -31.41 8.96
CA ASP A 70 -15.82 -30.12 8.35
C ASP A 70 -16.21 -30.25 6.88
N THR A 71 -17.28 -29.59 6.45
CA THR A 71 -17.65 -29.52 5.03
C THR A 71 -16.81 -28.44 4.33
N ARG A 72 -16.34 -28.72 3.11
CA ARG A 72 -15.40 -27.89 2.37
C ARG A 72 -15.99 -27.21 1.14
N TRP A 73 -17.03 -27.79 0.56
CA TRP A 73 -17.73 -27.19 -0.57
C TRP A 73 -18.73 -26.12 -0.09
N GLU A 74 -18.75 -24.99 -0.73
CA GLU A 74 -19.63 -23.86 -0.42
C GLU A 74 -20.45 -23.47 -1.62
N LEU A 75 -21.77 -23.15 -1.42
CA LEU A 75 -22.61 -22.60 -2.48
C LEU A 75 -22.04 -21.26 -2.94
N ALA A 76 -21.71 -21.14 -4.23
CA ALA A 76 -21.03 -19.98 -4.79
C ALA A 76 -21.96 -19.11 -5.65
N ASP A 77 -22.60 -19.69 -6.67
CA ASP A 77 -23.41 -18.95 -7.63
C ASP A 77 -24.53 -19.84 -8.21
N TYR A 78 -25.64 -19.26 -8.64
CA TYR A 78 -26.76 -19.97 -9.19
C TYR A 78 -27.67 -19.06 -10.02
N ASP A 79 -28.31 -19.60 -11.06
CA ASP A 79 -29.34 -18.94 -11.85
C ASP A 79 -30.77 -19.30 -11.43
N VAL A 80 -30.90 -20.25 -10.51
CA VAL A 80 -32.18 -20.65 -9.87
C VAL A 80 -31.95 -20.82 -8.38
N VAL A 81 -32.76 -20.22 -7.54
CA VAL A 81 -32.62 -20.27 -6.08
C VAL A 81 -32.75 -21.71 -5.58
N PRO A 82 -31.66 -22.37 -5.13
CA PRO A 82 -31.71 -23.73 -4.66
C PRO A 82 -32.01 -23.80 -3.16
N ARG A 83 -32.70 -24.86 -2.75
CA ARG A 83 -32.62 -25.31 -1.34
C ARG A 83 -31.47 -26.28 -1.21
N VAL A 84 -30.49 -25.98 -0.39
CA VAL A 84 -29.24 -26.71 -0.28
C VAL A 84 -29.09 -27.28 1.12
N GLN A 85 -28.62 -28.54 1.20
CA GLN A 85 -28.15 -29.20 2.42
C GLN A 85 -26.78 -29.79 2.14
N ILE A 86 -25.77 -29.38 2.92
CA ILE A 86 -24.41 -29.92 2.84
C ILE A 86 -24.09 -30.58 4.18
N ARG A 87 -23.59 -31.83 4.12
CA ARG A 87 -23.24 -32.57 5.32
C ARG A 87 -22.11 -33.57 5.04
N ARG A 88 -21.43 -34.00 6.07
CA ARG A 88 -20.53 -35.16 6.01
C ARG A 88 -21.38 -36.42 6.00
N ALA A 89 -21.13 -37.30 5.02
CA ALA A 89 -21.79 -38.60 4.87
C ALA A 89 -20.81 -39.71 5.27
N TYR A 90 -21.26 -40.63 6.10
CA TYR A 90 -20.49 -41.78 6.56
C TYR A 90 -21.07 -43.10 6.04
N ASP A 91 -22.14 -42.99 5.25
CA ASP A 91 -22.83 -44.12 4.62
C ASP A 91 -22.34 -44.40 3.21
N ARG A 92 -21.58 -43.50 2.60
CA ARG A 92 -21.00 -43.60 1.26
C ARG A 92 -19.67 -42.89 1.19
N ALA A 93 -18.63 -43.59 0.76
CA ALA A 93 -17.32 -43.04 0.47
C ALA A 93 -16.75 -43.70 -0.79
N HIS A 94 -15.89 -43.03 -1.54
CA HIS A 94 -15.13 -43.66 -2.63
C HIS A 94 -13.93 -44.37 -2.04
N GLN A 95 -13.18 -43.69 -1.18
CA GLN A 95 -12.13 -44.28 -0.33
C GLN A 95 -12.33 -43.81 1.11
N GLY A 96 -11.79 -44.55 2.06
CA GLY A 96 -11.92 -44.20 3.47
C GLY A 96 -13.30 -44.49 4.06
N ASN A 97 -13.77 -43.64 4.96
CA ASN A 97 -14.99 -43.82 5.74
C ASN A 97 -16.04 -42.70 5.57
N ALA A 98 -15.67 -41.61 4.90
CA ALA A 98 -16.56 -40.44 4.79
C ALA A 98 -16.42 -39.75 3.43
N SER A 99 -17.52 -39.13 2.99
CA SER A 99 -17.54 -38.23 1.83
C SER A 99 -18.34 -36.95 2.15
N GLU A 100 -18.32 -35.97 1.30
CA GLU A 100 -19.18 -34.77 1.43
C GLU A 100 -20.45 -34.94 0.59
N SER A 101 -21.62 -34.92 1.25
CA SER A 101 -22.92 -35.04 0.60
C SER A 101 -23.57 -33.67 0.41
N ILE A 102 -24.01 -33.41 -0.81
CA ILE A 102 -24.78 -32.21 -1.18
C ILE A 102 -26.12 -32.63 -1.74
N ARG A 103 -27.22 -32.11 -1.15
CA ARG A 103 -28.55 -32.25 -1.66
C ARG A 103 -29.08 -30.91 -2.12
N ILE A 104 -29.58 -30.86 -3.35
CA ILE A 104 -30.10 -29.66 -3.99
C ILE A 104 -31.53 -29.91 -4.41
N GLU A 105 -32.44 -28.98 -4.09
CA GLU A 105 -33.79 -28.92 -4.64
C GLU A 105 -33.90 -27.57 -5.40
N ALA A 106 -34.07 -27.64 -6.71
CA ALA A 106 -34.07 -26.45 -7.58
C ALA A 106 -35.16 -26.54 -8.63
N GLY A 107 -35.66 -25.38 -9.08
CA GLY A 107 -36.57 -25.24 -10.22
C GLY A 107 -35.84 -25.34 -11.57
N SER A 108 -36.42 -24.79 -12.62
CA SER A 108 -35.79 -24.72 -13.95
C SER A 108 -34.67 -23.68 -13.97
N GLY A 109 -33.46 -24.09 -14.27
CA GLY A 109 -32.27 -23.29 -14.35
C GLY A 109 -31.24 -23.95 -15.24
N SER A 110 -30.01 -23.51 -15.20
CA SER A 110 -28.87 -24.07 -15.94
C SER A 110 -27.66 -24.39 -15.06
N TYR A 111 -27.53 -23.75 -13.93
CA TYR A 111 -26.42 -24.04 -13.02
C TYR A 111 -26.73 -23.75 -11.55
N VAL A 112 -26.07 -24.55 -10.69
CA VAL A 112 -25.91 -24.31 -9.25
C VAL A 112 -24.47 -24.67 -8.92
N HIS A 113 -23.63 -23.67 -8.68
CA HIS A 113 -22.20 -23.81 -8.50
C HIS A 113 -21.83 -23.95 -7.03
N PHE A 114 -21.09 -25.00 -6.71
CA PHE A 114 -20.40 -25.19 -5.45
C PHE A 114 -18.91 -24.99 -5.67
N ARG A 115 -18.28 -24.24 -4.80
CA ARG A 115 -16.88 -23.86 -4.89
C ARG A 115 -16.07 -24.53 -3.78
N TYR A 116 -14.89 -25.03 -4.17
CA TYR A 116 -13.85 -25.47 -3.27
C TYR A 116 -12.61 -24.62 -3.52
N VAL A 117 -12.13 -23.92 -2.48
CA VAL A 117 -11.01 -22.97 -2.60
C VAL A 117 -9.69 -23.74 -2.60
N LEU A 118 -8.81 -23.43 -3.56
CA LEU A 118 -7.48 -23.97 -3.70
C LEU A 118 -6.42 -22.91 -3.38
N ASP A 119 -5.23 -23.37 -3.03
CA ASP A 119 -4.04 -22.51 -3.13
C ASP A 119 -3.81 -22.11 -4.59
N PRO A 120 -3.31 -20.89 -4.88
CA PRO A 120 -3.03 -20.47 -6.24
C PRO A 120 -2.05 -21.42 -6.93
N MET A 121 -2.52 -22.13 -7.97
CA MET A 121 -1.74 -23.11 -8.74
C MET A 121 -1.51 -22.58 -10.15
N PRO A 122 -0.24 -22.35 -10.60
CA PRO A 122 0.03 -21.88 -11.96
C PRO A 122 -0.58 -22.80 -13.02
N VAL A 123 -1.23 -22.23 -14.04
CA VAL A 123 -1.82 -23.00 -15.14
C VAL A 123 -0.72 -23.49 -16.07
N HIS A 124 -0.52 -24.81 -16.14
CA HIS A 124 0.37 -25.49 -17.07
C HIS A 124 -0.26 -26.81 -17.57
N ASP A 125 0.32 -27.41 -18.58
CA ASP A 125 -0.32 -28.55 -19.27
C ASP A 125 -0.37 -29.82 -18.43
N ASP A 126 0.57 -29.98 -17.47
CA ASP A 126 0.63 -31.14 -16.58
C ASP A 126 -0.35 -31.03 -15.38
N LEU A 127 -0.99 -29.88 -15.19
CA LEU A 127 -1.92 -29.67 -14.08
C LEU A 127 -3.25 -30.37 -14.40
N ARG A 128 -3.67 -31.29 -13.52
CA ARG A 128 -4.91 -32.04 -13.69
C ARG A 128 -5.71 -32.10 -12.40
N PRO A 129 -6.63 -31.16 -12.14
CA PRO A 129 -7.62 -31.27 -11.09
C PRO A 129 -8.54 -32.48 -11.34
N ARG A 130 -8.75 -33.29 -10.30
CA ARG A 130 -9.65 -34.44 -10.33
C ARG A 130 -10.41 -34.59 -9.02
N VAL A 131 -11.64 -35.12 -9.09
CA VAL A 131 -12.48 -35.40 -7.94
C VAL A 131 -13.42 -36.54 -8.24
N TRP A 132 -13.65 -37.39 -7.28
CA TRP A 132 -14.64 -38.46 -7.42
C TRP A 132 -16.01 -37.97 -6.99
N VAL A 133 -17.01 -38.22 -7.85
CA VAL A 133 -18.38 -37.78 -7.63
C VAL A 133 -19.33 -38.95 -7.93
N GLN A 134 -20.27 -39.20 -7.04
CA GLN A 134 -21.43 -40.05 -7.29
C GLN A 134 -22.68 -39.14 -7.27
N ALA A 135 -23.46 -39.16 -8.31
CA ALA A 135 -24.69 -38.35 -8.42
C ALA A 135 -25.88 -39.20 -8.87
N ASP A 136 -27.09 -38.92 -8.38
CA ASP A 136 -28.33 -39.59 -8.78
C ASP A 136 -28.86 -39.07 -10.12
N ARG A 137 -28.23 -38.01 -10.68
CA ARG A 137 -28.57 -37.40 -11.97
C ARG A 137 -27.33 -37.08 -12.83
N PRO A 138 -27.45 -37.19 -14.17
CA PRO A 138 -26.34 -36.84 -15.06
C PRO A 138 -26.14 -35.31 -15.12
N GLY A 139 -24.95 -34.90 -15.61
CA GLY A 139 -24.65 -33.50 -15.94
C GLY A 139 -23.98 -32.72 -14.82
N VAL A 140 -23.67 -33.34 -13.69
CA VAL A 140 -22.79 -32.69 -12.69
C VAL A 140 -21.39 -32.55 -13.29
N GLN A 141 -20.87 -31.33 -13.39
CA GLN A 141 -19.66 -31.00 -14.14
C GLN A 141 -18.61 -30.35 -13.27
N LEU A 142 -17.37 -30.85 -13.38
CA LEU A 142 -16.21 -30.19 -12.77
C LEU A 142 -15.76 -29.01 -13.64
N GLN A 143 -15.49 -27.90 -13.00
CA GLN A 143 -14.95 -26.68 -13.59
C GLN A 143 -13.84 -26.12 -12.71
N ALA A 144 -12.99 -25.22 -13.23
CA ALA A 144 -12.02 -24.50 -12.42
C ALA A 144 -12.05 -22.99 -12.72
N VAL A 145 -11.83 -22.20 -11.68
CA VAL A 145 -11.68 -20.75 -11.78
C VAL A 145 -10.23 -20.43 -12.09
N VAL A 146 -10.01 -19.83 -13.27
CA VAL A 146 -8.71 -19.30 -13.69
C VAL A 146 -8.69 -17.81 -13.44
N VAL A 147 -7.70 -17.34 -12.72
CA VAL A 147 -7.43 -15.94 -12.45
C VAL A 147 -6.34 -15.45 -13.39
N LEU A 148 -6.58 -14.32 -14.05
CA LEU A 148 -5.63 -13.63 -14.92
C LEU A 148 -5.09 -12.39 -14.19
N PRO A 149 -3.98 -12.50 -13.45
CA PRO A 149 -3.54 -11.44 -12.53
C PRO A 149 -3.08 -10.16 -13.24
N ARG A 150 -2.72 -10.28 -14.52
CA ARG A 150 -2.27 -9.16 -15.34
C ARG A 150 -3.39 -8.42 -16.06
N SER A 151 -4.61 -8.92 -15.97
CA SER A 151 -5.78 -8.34 -16.61
C SER A 151 -6.80 -7.98 -15.56
N LEU A 152 -7.19 -6.71 -15.50
CA LEU A 152 -8.16 -6.24 -14.53
C LEU A 152 -9.55 -6.13 -15.17
N HIS A 153 -10.56 -6.51 -14.43
CA HIS A 153 -11.94 -6.33 -14.84
C HIS A 153 -12.30 -4.83 -14.85
N PRO A 154 -12.76 -4.24 -15.98
CA PRO A 154 -12.91 -2.79 -16.15
C PRO A 154 -13.81 -2.11 -15.11
N ARG A 155 -14.83 -2.83 -14.62
CA ARG A 155 -15.79 -2.27 -13.64
C ARG A 155 -15.38 -2.45 -12.18
N THR A 156 -14.70 -3.56 -11.85
CA THR A 156 -14.43 -3.91 -10.45
C THR A 156 -12.98 -3.64 -10.03
N GLY A 157 -12.06 -3.45 -11.01
CA GLY A 157 -10.63 -3.31 -10.74
C GLY A 157 -9.98 -4.58 -10.15
N GLN A 158 -10.71 -5.70 -10.10
CA GLN A 158 -10.18 -6.98 -9.64
C GLN A 158 -9.56 -7.76 -10.80
N PRO A 159 -8.60 -8.68 -10.53
CA PRO A 159 -8.09 -9.57 -11.56
C PRO A 159 -9.21 -10.27 -12.31
N LEU A 160 -9.09 -10.35 -13.64
CA LEU A 160 -10.05 -11.06 -14.46
C LEU A 160 -10.10 -12.53 -14.05
N ARG A 161 -11.33 -13.07 -13.98
CA ARG A 161 -11.59 -14.47 -13.70
C ARG A 161 -12.38 -15.08 -14.83
N THR A 162 -12.06 -16.32 -15.17
CA THR A 162 -12.80 -17.12 -16.15
C THR A 162 -12.92 -18.54 -15.65
N MET A 163 -13.90 -19.27 -16.15
CA MET A 163 -14.02 -20.69 -15.84
C MET A 163 -13.65 -21.54 -17.04
N ILE A 164 -12.89 -22.61 -16.79
CA ILE A 164 -12.62 -23.69 -17.73
C ILE A 164 -13.41 -24.92 -17.29
N ALA A 165 -13.96 -25.67 -18.24
CA ALA A 165 -14.82 -26.80 -17.97
C ALA A 165 -14.07 -28.11 -18.20
N GLY A 166 -14.26 -29.05 -17.28
CA GLY A 166 -13.79 -30.41 -17.37
C GLY A 166 -14.92 -31.38 -17.73
N THR A 167 -14.78 -32.64 -17.32
CA THR A 167 -15.74 -33.73 -17.56
C THR A 167 -16.98 -33.60 -16.69
N ALA A 168 -18.06 -34.27 -17.09
CA ALA A 168 -19.35 -34.30 -16.37
C ALA A 168 -19.81 -35.75 -16.19
N THR A 169 -20.67 -35.96 -15.17
CA THR A 169 -21.28 -37.30 -14.92
C THR A 169 -22.20 -37.68 -16.08
N ASP A 170 -22.17 -38.97 -16.47
CA ASP A 170 -22.91 -39.55 -17.58
C ASP A 170 -24.26 -40.20 -17.17
N GLY A 171 -24.57 -40.21 -15.87
CA GLY A 171 -25.79 -40.85 -15.33
C GLY A 171 -25.60 -42.29 -14.86
N SER A 172 -24.42 -42.86 -14.87
CA SER A 172 -24.12 -44.10 -14.15
C SER A 172 -24.27 -43.88 -12.65
N THR A 173 -24.75 -44.90 -11.91
CA THR A 173 -25.07 -44.83 -10.49
C THR A 173 -23.86 -44.99 -9.57
N GLY A 174 -22.69 -45.24 -10.14
CA GLY A 174 -21.44 -45.42 -9.40
C GLY A 174 -20.63 -44.13 -9.23
N TRP A 175 -19.49 -44.29 -8.53
CA TRP A 175 -18.49 -43.23 -8.44
C TRP A 175 -17.85 -43.00 -9.80
N GLN A 176 -17.75 -41.72 -10.22
CA GLN A 176 -17.12 -41.28 -11.47
C GLN A 176 -16.03 -40.28 -11.17
N GLU A 177 -14.88 -40.43 -11.82
CA GLU A 177 -13.82 -39.45 -11.74
C GLU A 177 -14.11 -38.28 -12.71
N LEU A 178 -14.25 -37.11 -12.17
CA LEU A 178 -14.34 -35.87 -12.96
C LEU A 178 -12.97 -35.21 -13.02
N THR A 179 -12.53 -34.83 -14.22
CA THR A 179 -11.17 -34.29 -14.43
C THR A 179 -11.19 -33.05 -15.30
N ILE A 180 -10.20 -32.16 -15.10
CA ILE A 180 -9.87 -31.08 -16.02
C ILE A 180 -8.49 -31.41 -16.61
N GLN A 181 -8.48 -31.69 -17.90
CA GLN A 181 -7.25 -32.02 -18.63
C GLN A 181 -6.79 -30.82 -19.43
N GLU A 182 -5.49 -30.61 -19.55
CA GLU A 182 -4.87 -29.52 -20.33
C GLU A 182 -5.44 -28.12 -20.01
N PRO A 183 -5.41 -27.66 -18.76
CA PRO A 183 -6.01 -26.37 -18.38
C PRO A 183 -5.50 -25.19 -19.19
N ARG A 184 -4.25 -25.22 -19.64
CA ARG A 184 -3.66 -24.16 -20.48
C ARG A 184 -4.27 -24.14 -21.88
N THR A 185 -4.49 -25.30 -22.48
CA THR A 185 -5.18 -25.43 -23.78
C THR A 185 -6.62 -24.94 -23.67
N LEU A 186 -7.35 -25.34 -22.62
CA LEU A 186 -8.72 -24.85 -22.34
C LEU A 186 -8.77 -23.34 -22.14
N LEU A 187 -7.81 -22.78 -21.41
CA LEU A 187 -7.69 -21.33 -21.24
C LEU A 187 -7.45 -20.64 -22.60
N SER A 188 -6.55 -21.19 -23.43
CA SER A 188 -6.26 -20.63 -24.76
C SER A 188 -7.51 -20.55 -25.64
N GLN A 189 -8.38 -21.55 -25.57
CA GLN A 189 -9.67 -21.55 -26.28
C GLN A 189 -10.66 -20.48 -25.77
N LYS A 190 -10.53 -20.05 -24.51
CA LYS A 190 -11.37 -18.98 -23.91
C LYS A 190 -10.87 -17.57 -24.24
N LEU A 191 -9.58 -17.39 -24.55
CA LEU A 191 -9.00 -16.07 -24.78
C LEU A 191 -9.68 -15.24 -25.87
N PRO A 192 -10.05 -15.78 -27.07
CA PRO A 192 -10.75 -15.00 -28.08
C PRO A 192 -12.05 -14.39 -27.56
N HIS A 193 -12.82 -15.16 -26.75
CA HIS A 193 -14.05 -14.67 -26.15
C HIS A 193 -13.78 -13.58 -25.11
N LEU A 194 -12.75 -13.73 -24.28
CA LEU A 194 -12.35 -12.71 -23.32
C LEU A 194 -11.89 -11.42 -24.00
N TYR A 195 -11.15 -11.53 -25.10
CA TYR A 195 -10.78 -10.38 -25.93
C TYR A 195 -11.99 -9.65 -26.50
N GLN A 196 -12.98 -10.39 -26.99
CA GLN A 196 -14.22 -9.82 -27.51
C GLN A 196 -15.05 -9.14 -26.39
N GLN A 197 -15.13 -9.75 -25.20
CA GLN A 197 -15.96 -9.28 -24.11
C GLN A 197 -15.39 -8.03 -23.43
N PHE A 198 -14.07 -7.95 -23.26
CA PHE A 198 -13.42 -6.89 -22.48
C PHE A 198 -12.74 -5.83 -23.34
N GLY A 199 -12.73 -5.97 -24.67
CA GLY A 199 -12.18 -4.99 -25.61
C GLY A 199 -10.69 -4.69 -25.44
N THR A 200 -9.99 -5.45 -24.61
CA THR A 200 -8.59 -5.26 -24.26
C THR A 200 -7.79 -6.50 -24.62
N ARG A 201 -6.46 -6.37 -24.80
CA ARG A 201 -5.58 -7.52 -24.84
C ARG A 201 -5.55 -8.15 -23.44
N VAL A 202 -6.27 -9.25 -23.25
CA VAL A 202 -6.21 -10.03 -22.04
C VAL A 202 -4.85 -10.73 -22.00
N ASP A 203 -4.07 -10.53 -20.92
CA ASP A 203 -2.76 -11.13 -20.75
C ASP A 203 -2.90 -12.45 -19.95
N PRO A 204 -2.77 -13.63 -20.59
CA PRO A 204 -2.89 -14.91 -19.91
C PRO A 204 -1.62 -15.33 -19.14
N ARG A 205 -0.56 -14.53 -19.22
CA ARG A 205 0.68 -14.85 -18.49
C ARG A 205 0.42 -14.90 -17.01
N GLU A 206 0.94 -15.96 -16.38
CA GLU A 206 0.80 -16.21 -14.94
C GLU A 206 -0.62 -16.46 -14.47
N ALA A 207 -1.47 -16.87 -15.38
CA ALA A 207 -2.74 -17.45 -15.01
C ALA A 207 -2.57 -18.54 -13.96
N TYR A 208 -3.44 -18.54 -12.97
CA TYR A 208 -3.45 -19.58 -11.95
C TYR A 208 -4.89 -20.00 -11.62
N LEU A 209 -5.04 -21.25 -11.12
CA LEU A 209 -6.28 -21.75 -10.54
C LEU A 209 -6.32 -21.34 -9.06
N ASP A 210 -7.46 -20.82 -8.58
CA ASP A 210 -7.69 -20.53 -7.16
C ASP A 210 -8.89 -21.28 -6.57
N ALA A 211 -9.63 -21.99 -7.39
CA ALA A 211 -10.74 -22.82 -6.95
C ALA A 211 -11.12 -23.84 -8.01
N VAL A 212 -11.66 -24.97 -7.57
CA VAL A 212 -12.49 -25.82 -8.39
C VAL A 212 -13.97 -25.55 -8.08
N VAL A 213 -14.82 -25.78 -9.08
CA VAL A 213 -16.26 -25.54 -9.00
C VAL A 213 -16.99 -26.77 -9.54
N LEU A 214 -17.98 -27.26 -8.82
CA LEU A 214 -18.93 -28.22 -9.32
C LEU A 214 -20.20 -27.52 -9.73
N ASN A 215 -20.58 -27.61 -11.02
CA ASN A 215 -21.95 -27.35 -11.40
C ASN A 215 -22.78 -28.58 -11.04
N ALA A 216 -23.50 -28.49 -9.93
CA ALA A 216 -24.24 -29.60 -9.35
C ALA A 216 -25.72 -29.65 -9.81
N TYR A 217 -26.08 -28.84 -10.80
CA TYR A 217 -27.45 -28.80 -11.33
C TYR A 217 -27.72 -29.97 -12.29
N GLY A 218 -28.46 -30.95 -11.83
CA GLY A 218 -28.90 -32.12 -12.63
C GLY A 218 -30.31 -31.98 -13.25
N GLY A 219 -30.87 -30.76 -13.32
CA GLY A 219 -32.21 -30.49 -13.82
C GLY A 219 -33.21 -30.15 -12.71
N PRO A 220 -34.48 -29.76 -13.09
CA PRO A 220 -35.51 -29.41 -12.09
C PRO A 220 -35.84 -30.58 -11.16
N GLY A 221 -36.05 -30.28 -9.87
CA GLY A 221 -36.32 -31.24 -8.80
C GLY A 221 -35.14 -31.44 -7.88
N VAL A 222 -35.03 -32.64 -7.30
CA VAL A 222 -33.99 -32.96 -6.32
C VAL A 222 -32.81 -33.65 -7.00
N THR A 223 -31.60 -33.18 -6.71
CA THR A 223 -30.31 -33.80 -7.07
C THR A 223 -29.54 -34.12 -5.80
N ASN A 224 -29.09 -35.36 -5.64
CA ASN A 224 -28.21 -35.74 -4.56
C ASN A 224 -26.84 -36.16 -5.15
N LEU A 225 -25.76 -35.66 -4.55
CA LEU A 225 -24.41 -35.99 -4.93
C LEU A 225 -23.55 -36.23 -3.70
N TRP A 226 -22.55 -37.05 -3.87
CA TRP A 226 -21.49 -37.36 -2.90
C TRP A 226 -20.17 -37.08 -3.59
N ILE A 227 -19.24 -36.45 -2.86
CA ILE A 227 -17.96 -35.96 -3.36
C ILE A 227 -16.86 -36.52 -2.48
N ASP A 228 -15.82 -37.05 -3.10
CA ASP A 228 -14.69 -37.65 -2.41
C ASP A 228 -13.38 -37.49 -3.18
N ASP A 229 -12.24 -37.70 -2.52
CA ASP A 229 -10.90 -37.74 -3.11
C ASP A 229 -10.61 -36.61 -4.12
N LEU A 230 -10.65 -35.38 -3.65
CA LEU A 230 -10.21 -34.24 -4.45
C LEU A 230 -8.70 -34.14 -4.46
N ASP A 231 -8.10 -34.19 -5.65
CA ASP A 231 -6.66 -34.04 -5.87
C ASP A 231 -6.35 -33.15 -7.08
N VAL A 232 -5.12 -32.64 -7.14
CA VAL A 232 -4.63 -31.91 -8.30
C VAL A 232 -3.27 -32.44 -8.69
N GLU A 233 -3.26 -33.38 -9.63
CA GLU A 233 -2.01 -33.91 -10.19
C GLU A 233 -1.23 -32.81 -10.92
N GLY A 234 0.11 -32.95 -10.93
CA GLY A 234 1.01 -31.98 -11.56
C GLY A 234 1.22 -30.71 -10.72
N TYR A 235 0.50 -30.55 -9.59
CA TYR A 235 0.79 -29.53 -8.61
C TYR A 235 1.90 -30.03 -7.68
N VAL A 236 3.06 -29.39 -7.79
CA VAL A 236 4.09 -29.48 -6.76
C VAL A 236 3.81 -28.32 -5.81
N PRO A 237 3.24 -28.57 -4.61
CA PRO A 237 3.11 -27.51 -3.63
C PRO A 237 4.49 -26.91 -3.42
N PRO A 238 4.64 -25.58 -3.28
CA PRO A 238 5.90 -24.96 -2.88
C PRO A 238 6.31 -25.70 -1.60
N ALA A 239 7.41 -26.47 -1.69
CA ALA A 239 7.76 -27.56 -0.81
C ALA A 239 7.33 -27.31 0.63
N VAL A 240 6.25 -27.93 1.06
CA VAL A 240 5.97 -28.17 2.46
C VAL A 240 7.05 -29.16 2.89
N PHE A 241 8.19 -28.67 3.37
CA PHE A 241 9.12 -29.48 4.12
C PHE A 241 8.48 -29.76 5.50
N GLY A 242 7.34 -30.44 5.46
CA GLY A 242 6.77 -31.08 6.61
C GLY A 242 7.62 -32.30 6.89
N ASN A 243 8.28 -32.28 8.03
CA ASN A 243 8.86 -33.39 8.78
C ASN A 243 9.20 -34.67 7.96
N VAL A 244 10.42 -34.70 7.45
CA VAL A 244 11.07 -35.97 7.02
C VAL A 244 11.00 -37.01 8.15
N ALA A 245 10.92 -36.61 9.43
CA ALA A 245 10.73 -37.48 10.58
C ALA A 245 9.34 -38.16 10.59
N ASP A 246 8.27 -37.51 10.19
CA ASP A 246 6.92 -38.10 10.18
C ASP A 246 6.72 -39.09 9.03
N GLN A 247 7.34 -38.85 7.86
CA GLN A 247 7.32 -39.82 6.75
C GLN A 247 8.20 -41.03 7.02
N ALA A 248 9.34 -40.88 7.71
CA ALA A 248 10.19 -41.98 8.14
C ALA A 248 9.47 -42.90 9.15
N THR A 249 8.65 -42.32 10.03
CA THR A 249 7.87 -43.11 11.02
C THR A 249 6.73 -43.88 10.35
N ARG A 250 6.12 -43.35 9.29
CA ARG A 250 5.09 -44.06 8.51
C ARG A 250 5.66 -45.15 7.57
N ALA A 251 6.91 -45.01 7.15
CA ALA A 251 7.57 -45.96 6.28
C ALA A 251 8.27 -47.11 7.04
N GLY A 252 8.22 -47.18 8.38
CA GLY A 252 8.83 -48.22 9.17
C GLY A 252 10.36 -48.26 9.09
N VAL A 253 11.02 -47.22 8.67
CA VAL A 253 12.48 -47.11 8.63
C VAL A 253 12.95 -46.50 9.94
N SER A 254 13.55 -47.35 10.79
CA SER A 254 14.22 -46.90 12.01
C SER A 254 15.31 -45.88 11.67
N PRO A 255 15.40 -44.75 12.37
CA PRO A 255 16.44 -43.74 12.12
C PRO A 255 17.81 -44.38 12.42
N VAL A 256 18.69 -44.29 11.44
CA VAL A 256 20.11 -44.69 11.63
C VAL A 256 20.70 -43.70 12.64
N ALA A 257 20.91 -44.18 13.86
CA ALA A 257 21.63 -43.46 14.89
C ALA A 257 23.09 -43.29 14.44
N GLY A 258 23.52 -42.07 14.22
CA GLY A 258 24.93 -41.80 14.03
C GLY A 258 25.29 -40.73 12.98
N VAL A 259 24.68 -39.56 13.01
CA VAL A 259 25.36 -38.31 12.59
C VAL A 259 24.97 -37.24 13.60
N THR A 260 25.71 -37.13 14.68
CA THR A 260 25.71 -35.99 15.55
C THR A 260 26.31 -34.83 14.78
N ASN A 261 25.48 -33.85 14.42
CA ASN A 261 25.90 -32.58 13.85
C ASN A 261 26.70 -31.84 14.93
N PRO A 262 28.01 -31.56 14.79
CA PRO A 262 28.82 -30.93 15.83
C PRO A 262 28.58 -29.43 15.95
N LEU A 263 27.66 -28.89 15.20
CA LEU A 263 27.22 -27.50 15.27
C LEU A 263 25.82 -27.47 15.85
N GLY A 264 25.64 -26.79 16.97
CA GLY A 264 24.32 -26.57 17.55
C GLY A 264 23.31 -26.18 16.47
N SER A 265 22.10 -26.74 16.53
CA SER A 265 21.10 -26.63 15.46
C SER A 265 20.92 -25.18 14.99
N VAL A 266 21.33 -24.94 13.74
CA VAL A 266 21.16 -23.62 13.10
C VAL A 266 19.65 -23.45 12.88
N PRO A 267 19.03 -22.34 13.37
CA PRO A 267 17.62 -22.08 13.17
C PRO A 267 17.25 -22.10 11.69
N ALA A 268 16.22 -22.86 11.33
CA ALA A 268 15.76 -22.97 9.96
C ALA A 268 14.91 -21.73 9.57
N VAL A 269 15.44 -20.92 8.63
CA VAL A 269 14.68 -19.82 8.01
C VAL A 269 14.10 -20.31 6.71
N ARG A 270 12.78 -20.21 6.55
CA ARG A 270 12.10 -20.59 5.31
C ARG A 270 10.99 -19.61 4.95
N LEU A 271 10.73 -19.52 3.66
CA LEU A 271 9.63 -18.75 3.08
C LEU A 271 8.64 -19.71 2.46
N GLU A 272 7.40 -19.73 2.94
CA GLU A 272 6.36 -20.63 2.50
C GLU A 272 5.03 -19.88 2.37
N SER A 273 4.34 -20.03 1.24
CA SER A 273 3.03 -19.39 0.97
C SER A 273 3.00 -17.88 1.30
N GLY A 274 4.12 -17.18 1.02
CA GLY A 274 4.26 -15.76 1.33
C GLY A 274 4.35 -15.43 2.83
N VAL A 275 4.66 -16.41 3.68
CA VAL A 275 4.93 -16.25 5.11
C VAL A 275 6.37 -16.64 5.41
N LEU A 276 7.05 -15.82 6.19
CA LEU A 276 8.39 -16.12 6.66
C LEU A 276 8.31 -16.88 7.97
N PHE A 277 9.04 -18.00 8.06
CA PHE A 277 9.11 -18.85 9.25
C PHE A 277 10.53 -18.91 9.79
N ILE A 278 10.64 -18.99 11.10
CA ILE A 278 11.87 -19.34 11.83
C ILE A 278 11.50 -20.46 12.81
N ASP A 279 12.14 -21.62 12.67
CA ASP A 279 11.85 -22.81 13.48
C ASP A 279 10.33 -23.10 13.56
N ASP A 280 9.69 -23.17 12.39
CA ASP A 280 8.26 -23.45 12.21
C ASP A 280 7.29 -22.41 12.82
N ARG A 281 7.82 -21.27 13.27
CA ARG A 281 7.01 -20.20 13.82
C ARG A 281 6.91 -19.03 12.84
N PRO A 282 5.69 -18.51 12.53
CA PRO A 282 5.53 -17.34 11.69
C PRO A 282 6.29 -16.14 12.26
N PHE A 283 7.10 -15.53 11.43
CA PHE A 283 7.96 -14.42 11.82
C PHE A 283 7.57 -13.13 11.10
N LEU A 284 7.35 -12.06 11.84
CA LEU A 284 7.12 -10.72 11.30
C LEU A 284 8.41 -9.90 11.43
N PRO A 285 9.14 -9.67 10.34
CA PRO A 285 10.32 -8.80 10.37
C PRO A 285 9.94 -7.36 10.74
N ARG A 286 10.59 -6.83 11.76
CA ARG A 286 10.60 -5.43 12.15
C ARG A 286 12.04 -4.98 12.11
N ALA A 287 12.48 -4.69 10.89
CA ALA A 287 13.87 -4.35 10.59
C ALA A 287 14.14 -2.85 10.75
N ILE A 288 15.36 -2.51 11.10
CA ILE A 288 15.89 -1.14 11.16
C ILE A 288 17.26 -1.09 10.46
N ASP A 289 17.54 -0.01 9.71
CA ASP A 289 18.87 0.24 9.18
C ASP A 289 19.84 0.50 10.34
N PHE A 290 21.00 -0.17 10.32
CA PHE A 290 22.02 -0.10 11.37
C PHE A 290 22.97 1.07 11.17
N ASN A 291 23.13 1.89 12.20
CA ASN A 291 24.03 3.04 12.21
C ASN A 291 25.04 3.01 13.38
N GLY A 292 25.28 1.83 13.98
CA GLY A 292 26.25 1.66 15.07
C GLY A 292 25.66 1.72 16.47
N GLU A 293 24.33 1.62 16.62
CA GLU A 293 23.66 1.49 17.92
C GLU A 293 23.97 0.14 18.58
N SER A 294 23.87 0.05 19.92
CA SER A 294 23.94 -1.25 20.57
C SER A 294 22.75 -2.13 20.22
N PHE A 295 22.97 -3.43 20.09
CA PHE A 295 21.88 -4.38 19.78
C PHE A 295 20.87 -4.50 20.92
N GLU A 296 21.35 -4.34 22.16
CA GLU A 296 20.49 -4.23 23.35
C GLU A 296 19.50 -3.08 23.23
N TRP A 297 19.96 -1.89 22.83
CA TRP A 297 19.11 -0.72 22.61
C TRP A 297 18.08 -0.97 21.53
N LEU A 298 18.50 -1.49 20.37
CA LEU A 298 17.58 -1.79 19.27
C LEU A 298 16.54 -2.85 19.67
N LYS A 299 16.94 -3.89 20.41
CA LYS A 299 16.03 -4.89 20.97
C LYS A 299 15.03 -4.25 21.95
N GLY A 300 15.51 -3.33 22.80
CA GLY A 300 14.69 -2.55 23.75
C GLY A 300 13.63 -1.66 23.08
N LEU A 301 13.89 -1.23 21.84
CA LEU A 301 12.90 -0.54 20.98
C LEU A 301 11.92 -1.50 20.28
N GLY A 302 12.07 -2.81 20.48
CA GLY A 302 11.17 -3.83 19.93
C GLY A 302 11.52 -4.33 18.53
N PHE A 303 12.68 -3.97 17.97
CA PHE A 303 13.17 -4.55 16.73
C PHE A 303 13.56 -6.02 16.93
N ASN A 304 13.40 -6.82 15.92
CA ASN A 304 13.82 -8.22 15.88
C ASN A 304 14.76 -8.50 14.67
N THR A 305 14.92 -7.53 13.80
CA THR A 305 15.74 -7.63 12.60
C THR A 305 16.55 -6.34 12.42
N ILE A 306 17.79 -6.48 11.98
CA ILE A 306 18.73 -5.38 11.70
C ILE A 306 19.12 -5.48 10.24
N ARG A 307 19.03 -4.39 9.48
CA ARG A 307 19.54 -4.32 8.11
C ARG A 307 20.93 -3.72 8.12
N LEU A 308 21.88 -4.47 7.62
CA LEU A 308 23.29 -4.08 7.49
C LEU A 308 23.59 -3.61 6.07
N SER A 309 24.44 -2.62 5.93
CA SER A 309 25.00 -2.15 4.64
C SER A 309 26.22 -2.94 4.18
N LEU A 310 26.84 -3.70 5.08
CA LEU A 310 28.02 -4.55 4.86
C LEU A 310 27.72 -5.97 5.37
N PRO A 311 28.46 -6.98 4.88
CA PRO A 311 28.35 -8.32 5.43
C PRO A 311 28.60 -8.35 6.94
N PRO A 312 27.85 -9.19 7.71
CA PRO A 312 27.99 -9.24 9.15
C PRO A 312 29.35 -9.79 9.59
N THR A 313 29.95 -9.19 10.62
CA THR A 313 31.17 -9.70 11.25
C THR A 313 30.84 -10.82 12.23
N ASN A 314 31.81 -11.67 12.57
CA ASN A 314 31.65 -12.72 13.57
C ASN A 314 31.26 -12.18 14.95
N GLN A 315 31.71 -10.98 15.32
CA GLN A 315 31.31 -10.31 16.55
C GLN A 315 29.82 -9.95 16.52
N GLN A 316 29.34 -9.34 15.42
CA GLN A 316 27.93 -9.00 15.22
C GLN A 316 27.04 -10.23 15.25
N LEU A 317 27.45 -11.35 14.63
CA LEU A 317 26.70 -12.61 14.66
C LEU A 317 26.53 -13.15 16.10
N ARG A 318 27.62 -13.15 16.91
CA ARG A 318 27.53 -13.56 18.32
C ARG A 318 26.64 -12.62 19.16
N GLU A 319 26.75 -11.32 18.93
CA GLU A 319 25.95 -10.33 19.62
C GLU A 319 24.47 -10.44 19.23
N ALA A 320 24.14 -10.65 17.95
CA ALA A 320 22.79 -10.89 17.47
C ALA A 320 22.18 -12.17 18.08
N GLN A 321 22.98 -13.21 18.29
CA GLN A 321 22.56 -14.42 18.97
C GLN A 321 22.21 -14.16 20.45
N LYS A 322 23.03 -13.37 21.14
CA LYS A 322 22.78 -12.97 22.53
C LYS A 322 21.45 -12.23 22.71
N TRP A 323 21.14 -11.32 21.77
CA TRP A 323 19.94 -10.47 21.84
C TRP A 323 18.76 -11.00 21.04
N ASP A 324 18.83 -12.20 20.49
CA ASP A 324 17.82 -12.80 19.63
C ASP A 324 17.38 -11.81 18.53
N LEU A 325 18.37 -11.38 17.72
CA LEU A 325 18.21 -10.51 16.56
C LEU A 325 18.59 -11.25 15.28
N TRP A 326 18.05 -10.81 14.17
CA TRP A 326 18.30 -11.36 12.83
C TRP A 326 18.84 -10.29 11.92
N PHE A 327 19.60 -10.69 10.90
CA PHE A 327 20.15 -9.77 9.91
C PHE A 327 19.49 -9.91 8.54
N VAL A 328 19.28 -8.77 7.89
CA VAL A 328 19.19 -8.63 6.44
C VAL A 328 20.50 -7.98 6.01
N ALA A 329 21.31 -8.68 5.23
CA ALA A 329 22.67 -8.25 4.95
C ALA A 329 23.11 -8.63 3.54
N PRO A 330 24.00 -7.84 2.91
CA PRO A 330 24.61 -8.23 1.64
C PRO A 330 25.48 -9.48 1.81
N PRO A 331 25.56 -10.34 0.78
CA PRO A 331 26.41 -11.50 0.81
C PRO A 331 27.90 -11.10 0.82
N GLY A 332 28.70 -11.74 1.69
CA GLY A 332 30.14 -11.51 1.78
C GLY A 332 30.91 -12.15 0.62
N ALA A 333 32.08 -11.63 0.30
CA ALA A 333 32.99 -12.18 -0.71
C ALA A 333 33.74 -13.45 -0.23
N GLY A 334 33.76 -13.73 1.09
CA GLY A 334 34.54 -14.82 1.70
C GLY A 334 33.74 -16.12 1.78
N SER A 335 34.38 -17.20 1.32
CA SER A 335 33.98 -18.58 1.62
C SER A 335 34.19 -18.88 3.10
N GLN A 336 33.29 -19.68 3.66
CA GLN A 336 33.44 -20.42 4.93
C GLN A 336 34.47 -19.84 5.91
N THR A 337 34.04 -18.91 6.75
CA THR A 337 34.88 -18.46 7.87
C THR A 337 35.02 -19.60 8.87
N GLU A 338 36.25 -19.77 9.33
CA GLU A 338 36.66 -20.66 10.40
C GLU A 338 35.63 -20.59 11.56
N GLY A 339 35.03 -21.75 11.89
CA GLY A 339 34.18 -21.87 13.05
C GLY A 339 32.67 -22.00 12.83
N GLY A 340 32.18 -22.19 11.59
CA GLY A 340 30.77 -22.62 11.36
C GLY A 340 29.67 -21.61 11.72
N LEU A 341 30.02 -20.35 11.99
CA LEU A 341 29.06 -19.29 12.38
C LEU A 341 28.45 -18.56 11.19
N TRP A 342 28.91 -18.86 9.96
CA TRP A 342 28.47 -18.14 8.78
C TRP A 342 26.95 -18.28 8.61
N GLY A 343 26.25 -17.19 8.77
CA GLY A 343 24.85 -17.08 8.51
C GLY A 343 23.89 -17.55 9.60
N ASN A 344 24.33 -17.97 10.77
CA ASN A 344 23.40 -18.46 11.83
C ASN A 344 22.29 -17.48 12.22
N ARG A 345 22.50 -16.19 11.97
CA ARG A 345 21.54 -15.12 12.29
C ARG A 345 21.17 -14.27 11.07
N VAL A 346 21.43 -14.73 9.85
CA VAL A 346 20.95 -14.07 8.64
C VAL A 346 19.56 -14.57 8.30
N LEU A 347 18.62 -13.64 8.23
CA LEU A 347 17.22 -13.84 7.87
C LEU A 347 17.03 -13.87 6.35
N ALA A 348 17.69 -12.95 5.66
CA ALA A 348 17.63 -12.84 4.21
C ALA A 348 18.88 -12.14 3.67
N TRP A 349 19.28 -12.48 2.44
CA TRP A 349 20.41 -11.87 1.75
C TRP A 349 19.95 -10.66 0.91
N ASP A 350 20.50 -9.48 1.22
CA ASP A 350 20.22 -8.24 0.50
C ASP A 350 21.03 -8.19 -0.81
N LEU A 351 20.33 -8.24 -1.93
CA LEU A 351 20.92 -8.23 -3.27
C LEU A 351 21.07 -6.82 -3.86
N GLY A 352 20.59 -5.79 -3.15
CA GLY A 352 20.77 -4.40 -3.57
C GLY A 352 19.50 -3.56 -3.48
N GLU A 353 19.73 -2.25 -3.54
CA GLU A 353 18.71 -1.21 -3.39
C GLU A 353 18.72 -0.27 -4.61
N GLY A 354 17.54 0.26 -4.93
CA GLY A 354 17.36 1.24 -6.02
C GLY A 354 17.48 0.63 -7.42
N LEU A 355 17.27 -0.69 -7.53
CA LEU A 355 17.44 -1.44 -8.78
C LEU A 355 16.38 -1.04 -9.81
N MET A 356 16.79 -0.98 -11.07
CA MET A 356 15.96 -0.70 -12.23
C MET A 356 15.86 -1.93 -13.14
N GLY A 357 14.95 -1.93 -14.09
CA GLY A 357 14.81 -3.06 -15.04
C GLY A 357 16.11 -3.43 -15.77
N GLY A 358 16.99 -2.45 -16.03
CA GLY A 358 18.31 -2.67 -16.61
C GLY A 358 19.30 -3.46 -15.73
N ASP A 359 19.07 -3.54 -14.43
CA ASP A 359 19.95 -4.25 -13.47
C ASP A 359 19.66 -5.77 -13.40
N ARG A 360 18.72 -6.26 -14.21
CA ARG A 360 18.25 -7.64 -14.23
C ARG A 360 19.39 -8.66 -14.24
N GLU A 361 20.38 -8.48 -15.13
CA GLU A 361 21.46 -9.45 -15.29
C GLU A 361 22.43 -9.44 -14.08
N GLY A 362 22.69 -8.27 -13.51
CA GLY A 362 23.47 -8.13 -12.28
C GLY A 362 22.77 -8.84 -11.10
N LEU A 363 21.46 -8.61 -10.95
CA LEU A 363 20.66 -9.25 -9.91
C LEU A 363 20.59 -10.77 -10.07
N ARG A 364 20.42 -11.25 -11.30
CA ARG A 364 20.44 -12.71 -11.60
C ARG A 364 21.72 -13.35 -11.12
N ARG A 365 22.89 -12.80 -11.51
CA ARG A 365 24.21 -13.30 -11.11
C ARG A 365 24.40 -13.29 -9.59
N ALA A 366 23.97 -12.20 -8.93
CA ALA A 366 24.03 -12.10 -7.47
C ALA A 366 23.16 -13.17 -6.79
N ALA A 367 21.92 -13.37 -7.24
CA ALA A 367 21.01 -14.39 -6.72
C ALA A 367 21.54 -15.81 -6.91
N GLU A 368 22.09 -16.12 -8.10
CA GLU A 368 22.69 -17.42 -8.39
C GLU A 368 23.91 -17.68 -7.50
N SER A 369 24.78 -16.67 -7.34
CA SER A 369 25.93 -16.75 -6.45
C SER A 369 25.55 -17.03 -4.99
N VAL A 370 24.49 -16.39 -4.49
CA VAL A 370 23.95 -16.64 -3.14
C VAL A 370 23.42 -18.07 -3.02
N ARG A 371 22.62 -18.53 -3.99
CA ARG A 371 22.04 -19.89 -4.00
C ARG A 371 23.09 -21.00 -4.01
N GLN A 372 24.24 -20.74 -4.68
CA GLN A 372 25.36 -21.69 -4.72
C GLN A 372 26.14 -21.72 -3.41
N ARG A 373 26.26 -20.60 -2.72
CA ARG A 373 27.09 -20.45 -1.51
C ARG A 373 26.33 -20.71 -0.21
N ASP A 374 25.02 -20.49 -0.20
CA ASP A 374 24.19 -20.68 1.01
C ASP A 374 23.54 -22.07 1.05
N PRO A 375 24.08 -23.02 1.81
CA PRO A 375 23.51 -24.35 1.92
C PRO A 375 22.14 -24.36 2.63
N LEU A 376 21.83 -23.32 3.42
CA LEU A 376 20.56 -23.19 4.12
C LEU A 376 19.46 -22.58 3.24
N ARG A 377 19.78 -22.18 2.01
CA ARG A 377 18.83 -21.61 1.03
C ARG A 377 17.93 -20.53 1.59
N ARG A 378 18.52 -19.62 2.38
CA ARG A 378 17.77 -18.50 2.95
C ARG A 378 17.23 -17.58 1.86
N PRO A 379 16.11 -16.89 2.13
CA PRO A 379 15.50 -15.99 1.18
C PRO A 379 16.46 -14.88 0.74
N THR A 380 16.27 -14.43 -0.48
CA THR A 380 16.93 -13.24 -1.03
C THR A 380 15.95 -12.05 -1.02
N VAL A 381 16.47 -10.85 -0.84
CA VAL A 381 15.68 -9.61 -0.84
C VAL A 381 16.34 -8.58 -1.75
N CYS A 382 15.53 -7.81 -2.48
CA CYS A 382 16.00 -6.64 -3.22
C CYS A 382 15.00 -5.48 -3.08
N SER A 383 15.46 -4.26 -3.39
CA SER A 383 14.61 -3.07 -3.38
C SER A 383 14.54 -2.46 -4.79
N PRO A 384 13.55 -2.82 -5.61
CA PRO A 384 13.36 -2.27 -6.94
C PRO A 384 12.86 -0.82 -6.89
N ARG A 385 13.27 -0.01 -7.86
CA ARG A 385 12.69 1.29 -8.18
C ARG A 385 11.76 1.17 -9.38
N SER A 386 12.12 0.33 -10.37
CA SER A 386 11.31 -0.01 -11.54
C SER A 386 11.64 -1.43 -12.00
N GLY A 387 10.88 -1.98 -12.97
CA GLY A 387 11.10 -3.33 -13.48
C GLY A 387 10.71 -4.41 -12.46
N TYR A 388 9.68 -4.16 -11.67
CA TYR A 388 9.24 -5.07 -10.59
C TYR A 388 9.01 -6.49 -11.06
N TRP A 389 8.41 -6.64 -12.25
CA TRP A 389 8.15 -7.94 -12.84
C TRP A 389 9.40 -8.76 -13.11
N ASP A 390 10.37 -8.14 -13.80
CA ASP A 390 11.61 -8.82 -14.19
C ASP A 390 12.51 -9.09 -12.97
N LEU A 391 12.65 -8.11 -12.08
CA LEU A 391 13.51 -8.24 -10.91
C LEU A 391 12.95 -9.23 -9.89
N SER A 392 11.62 -9.30 -9.72
CA SER A 392 10.99 -10.27 -8.81
C SER A 392 11.20 -11.73 -9.20
N GLN A 393 11.65 -12.02 -10.42
CA GLN A 393 12.04 -13.37 -10.80
C GLN A 393 13.22 -13.90 -9.99
N TYR A 394 14.15 -13.02 -9.63
CA TYR A 394 15.44 -13.41 -9.05
C TYR A 394 15.51 -13.18 -7.54
N SER A 395 14.54 -12.50 -6.95
CA SER A 395 14.45 -12.24 -5.52
C SER A 395 13.18 -12.85 -4.92
N ASP A 396 13.26 -13.34 -3.69
CA ASP A 396 12.14 -13.96 -2.98
C ASP A 396 11.28 -12.91 -2.28
N ILE A 397 11.91 -11.82 -1.86
CA ILE A 397 11.31 -10.72 -1.11
C ILE A 397 11.61 -9.40 -1.83
N LEU A 398 10.60 -8.53 -1.94
CA LEU A 398 10.76 -7.17 -2.45
C LEU A 398 10.58 -6.16 -1.34
N MET A 399 11.54 -5.26 -1.16
CA MET A 399 11.39 -4.09 -0.30
C MET A 399 10.88 -2.91 -1.13
N LEU A 400 9.67 -2.46 -0.81
CA LEU A 400 8.98 -1.38 -1.51
C LEU A 400 9.20 -0.07 -0.78
N GLN A 401 9.76 0.93 -1.46
CA GLN A 401 10.17 2.20 -0.85
C GLN A 401 9.58 3.40 -1.57
N GLN A 402 8.97 4.32 -0.82
CA GLN A 402 8.60 5.66 -1.26
C GLN A 402 8.68 6.63 -0.08
N ASN A 403 9.29 7.78 -0.29
CA ASN A 403 9.22 8.89 0.65
C ASN A 403 7.92 9.66 0.42
N VAL A 404 7.21 9.96 1.49
CA VAL A 404 5.93 10.68 1.47
C VAL A 404 6.00 11.91 2.36
N ILE A 405 6.48 11.78 3.59
CA ILE A 405 6.54 12.90 4.53
C ILE A 405 7.69 13.83 4.16
N GLY A 406 7.39 15.11 4.07
CA GLY A 406 8.30 16.11 3.55
C GLY A 406 8.33 16.18 2.01
N THR A 407 7.32 15.61 1.36
CA THR A 407 7.09 15.68 -0.10
C THR A 407 5.65 16.16 -0.37
N THR A 408 5.28 16.34 -1.63
CA THR A 408 3.89 16.67 -2.04
C THR A 408 2.99 15.45 -2.25
N ILE A 409 3.51 14.24 -2.00
CA ILE A 409 2.72 13.01 -2.10
C ILE A 409 1.82 12.90 -0.88
N GLU A 410 0.50 12.77 -1.09
CA GLU A 410 -0.46 12.55 -0.01
C GLU A 410 -0.14 11.27 0.78
N LEU A 411 -0.28 11.33 2.11
CA LEU A 411 0.06 10.21 3.00
C LEU A 411 -0.69 8.92 2.63
N GLU A 412 -1.94 9.02 2.19
CA GLU A 412 -2.76 7.89 1.75
C GLU A 412 -2.18 7.17 0.53
N LYS A 413 -1.47 7.90 -0.33
CA LYS A 413 -0.85 7.34 -1.54
C LYS A 413 0.28 6.35 -1.23
N PHE A 414 0.81 6.35 -0.02
CA PHE A 414 1.77 5.32 0.39
C PHE A 414 1.17 3.91 0.37
N GLY A 415 -0.05 3.73 0.92
CA GLY A 415 -0.75 2.45 0.86
C GLY A 415 -1.11 2.03 -0.56
N GLU A 416 -1.62 2.96 -1.38
CA GLU A 416 -1.92 2.72 -2.79
C GLU A 416 -0.67 2.33 -3.59
N PHE A 417 0.45 3.03 -3.37
CA PHE A 417 1.74 2.70 -3.98
C PHE A 417 2.15 1.26 -3.66
N LEU A 418 2.11 0.87 -2.39
CA LEU A 418 2.47 -0.48 -1.98
C LEU A 418 1.56 -1.55 -2.62
N GLN A 419 0.26 -1.30 -2.70
CA GLN A 419 -0.69 -2.21 -3.36
C GLN A 419 -0.41 -2.35 -4.85
N GLN A 420 -0.16 -1.23 -5.54
CA GLN A 420 0.15 -1.24 -6.98
C GLN A 420 1.46 -1.97 -7.26
N ARG A 421 2.53 -1.65 -6.51
CA ARG A 421 3.84 -2.29 -6.73
C ARG A 421 3.83 -3.79 -6.45
N ARG A 422 3.03 -4.24 -5.48
CA ARG A 422 2.80 -5.68 -5.26
C ARG A 422 2.16 -6.37 -6.47
N ARG A 423 1.24 -5.71 -7.17
CA ARG A 423 0.61 -6.25 -8.38
C ARG A 423 1.57 -6.33 -9.57
N LEU A 424 2.59 -5.47 -9.61
CA LEU A 424 3.63 -5.50 -10.64
C LEU A 424 4.67 -6.60 -10.40
N ALA A 425 4.79 -7.13 -9.19
CA ALA A 425 5.65 -8.26 -8.88
C ALA A 425 5.01 -9.57 -9.31
N ARG A 426 5.82 -10.61 -9.52
CA ARG A 426 5.34 -11.96 -9.79
C ARG A 426 4.49 -12.48 -8.62
N PRO A 427 3.42 -13.24 -8.89
CA PRO A 427 2.60 -13.86 -7.85
C PRO A 427 3.42 -14.67 -6.85
N GLY A 428 2.98 -14.68 -5.58
CA GLY A 428 3.64 -15.42 -4.52
C GLY A 428 4.90 -14.75 -3.92
N LYS A 429 5.33 -13.59 -4.46
CA LYS A 429 6.48 -12.85 -3.90
C LYS A 429 6.07 -12.09 -2.64
N LEU A 430 6.90 -12.24 -1.61
CA LEU A 430 6.71 -11.53 -0.36
C LEU A 430 7.14 -10.06 -0.51
N CYS A 431 6.32 -9.14 -0.02
CA CYS A 431 6.64 -7.72 -0.03
C CYS A 431 6.78 -7.18 1.39
N TRP A 432 7.86 -6.43 1.63
CA TRP A 432 8.08 -5.64 2.84
C TRP A 432 7.96 -4.15 2.52
N ALA A 433 7.47 -3.37 3.45
CA ALA A 433 7.43 -1.92 3.32
C ALA A 433 8.68 -1.28 3.93
N CYS A 434 9.35 -0.45 3.17
CA CYS A 434 10.33 0.49 3.69
C CYS A 434 9.61 1.72 4.24
N VAL A 435 9.55 1.85 5.58
CA VAL A 435 8.88 2.95 6.25
C VAL A 435 9.88 4.06 6.54
N GLN A 436 9.58 5.24 6.04
CA GLN A 436 10.38 6.45 6.27
C GLN A 436 10.33 6.86 7.74
N THR A 437 11.49 7.09 8.37
CA THR A 437 11.59 7.55 9.78
C THR A 437 12.21 8.93 9.93
N GLN A 438 12.76 9.48 8.86
CA GLN A 438 13.42 10.78 8.81
C GLN A 438 13.00 11.55 7.56
N THR A 439 13.20 12.86 7.58
CA THR A 439 12.99 13.72 6.40
C THR A 439 13.86 13.29 5.22
N PRO A 440 13.47 13.53 3.97
CA PRO A 440 14.37 13.37 2.83
C PRO A 440 15.68 14.12 3.04
N ARG A 441 16.78 13.54 2.56
CA ARG A 441 18.12 14.12 2.76
C ARG A 441 18.23 15.51 2.15
N GLN A 442 17.74 15.66 0.93
CA GLN A 442 17.77 16.94 0.20
C GLN A 442 16.97 18.02 0.93
N LEU A 443 15.81 17.66 1.51
CA LEU A 443 15.01 18.59 2.30
C LEU A 443 15.78 19.09 3.52
N HIS A 444 16.46 18.19 4.22
CA HIS A 444 17.29 18.56 5.38
C HIS A 444 18.45 19.49 4.98
N GLU A 445 19.15 19.19 3.89
CA GLU A 445 20.21 20.03 3.33
C GLU A 445 19.68 21.42 2.98
N GLN A 446 18.53 21.51 2.33
CA GLN A 446 17.90 22.80 2.00
C GLN A 446 17.48 23.60 3.25
N PHE A 447 16.99 22.94 4.31
CA PHE A 447 16.70 23.64 5.57
C PHE A 447 17.94 24.35 6.13
N VAL A 448 19.07 23.65 6.16
CA VAL A 448 20.34 24.19 6.69
C VAL A 448 20.83 25.36 5.83
N LEU A 449 20.85 25.19 4.52
CA LEU A 449 21.38 26.16 3.57
C LEU A 449 20.52 27.42 3.48
N LEU A 450 19.18 27.29 3.62
CA LEU A 450 18.25 28.43 3.65
C LEU A 450 18.16 29.12 5.02
N GLY A 451 19.00 28.72 6.00
CA GLY A 451 19.21 29.46 7.23
C GLY A 451 18.47 28.96 8.47
N ALA A 452 18.07 27.69 8.51
CA ALA A 452 17.52 27.09 9.73
C ALA A 452 18.54 26.90 10.86
N GLY A 453 19.84 27.00 10.54
CA GLY A 453 20.94 26.80 11.48
C GLY A 453 21.40 25.34 11.59
N ASN A 454 22.71 25.14 11.75
CA ASN A 454 23.30 23.84 12.00
C ASN A 454 22.88 23.36 13.40
N GLY A 455 22.15 22.25 13.50
CA GLY A 455 21.70 21.69 14.78
C GLY A 455 20.20 21.79 15.03
N THR A 456 19.41 22.40 14.14
CA THR A 456 17.95 22.31 14.21
C THR A 456 17.52 20.90 13.81
N ALA A 457 17.03 20.13 14.77
CA ALA A 457 16.55 18.79 14.50
C ALA A 457 15.11 18.82 13.98
N PHE A 458 14.89 18.40 12.74
CA PHE A 458 13.56 18.29 12.13
C PHE A 458 13.09 16.84 12.18
N GLY A 459 12.05 16.58 12.97
CA GLY A 459 11.48 15.25 13.15
C GLY A 459 10.11 15.08 12.50
N LEU A 460 9.81 13.86 12.10
CA LEU A 460 8.47 13.47 11.70
C LEU A 460 7.54 13.45 12.91
N SER A 461 6.26 13.72 12.67
CA SER A 461 5.23 13.50 13.70
C SER A 461 5.12 12.00 14.02
N SER A 462 4.95 11.69 15.29
CA SER A 462 4.73 10.32 15.78
C SER A 462 3.55 9.64 15.06
N ASP A 463 2.44 10.34 14.88
CA ASP A 463 1.26 9.76 14.25
C ASP A 463 1.37 9.67 12.73
N GLN A 464 2.18 10.52 12.07
CA GLN A 464 2.51 10.33 10.65
C GLN A 464 3.27 9.01 10.43
N LEU A 465 4.31 8.76 11.23
CA LEU A 465 5.08 7.52 11.13
C LEU A 465 4.20 6.30 11.45
N ARG A 466 3.34 6.41 12.46
CA ARG A 466 2.38 5.36 12.84
C ARG A 466 1.40 5.09 11.71
N LEU A 467 0.79 6.12 11.10
CA LEU A 467 -0.12 5.98 9.98
C LEU A 467 0.57 5.32 8.77
N MET A 468 1.82 5.68 8.45
CA MET A 468 2.56 4.98 7.37
C MET A 468 2.71 3.49 7.65
N ALA A 469 3.04 3.09 8.87
CA ALA A 469 3.14 1.68 9.23
C ALA A 469 1.79 0.94 9.06
N TYR A 470 0.68 1.59 9.43
CA TYR A 470 -0.66 1.01 9.26
C TYR A 470 -1.17 1.05 7.81
N GLN A 471 -0.80 2.06 7.03
CA GLN A 471 -1.03 2.06 5.57
C GLN A 471 -0.32 0.88 4.90
N ALA A 472 0.92 0.61 5.30
CA ALA A 472 1.66 -0.54 4.81
C ALA A 472 0.97 -1.87 5.22
N LEU A 473 0.50 -1.97 6.46
CA LEU A 473 -0.24 -3.14 6.94
C LEU A 473 -1.54 -3.34 6.14
N SER A 474 -2.31 -2.27 5.91
CA SER A 474 -3.53 -2.28 5.09
C SER A 474 -3.26 -2.68 3.63
N ALA A 475 -2.08 -2.36 3.10
CA ALA A 475 -1.63 -2.79 1.79
C ALA A 475 -1.25 -4.28 1.73
N GLY A 476 -1.27 -4.99 2.86
CA GLY A 476 -1.01 -6.43 2.97
C GLY A 476 0.46 -6.80 2.89
N VAL A 477 1.38 -5.92 3.28
CA VAL A 477 2.79 -6.28 3.44
C VAL A 477 2.97 -7.17 4.68
N ARG A 478 3.97 -8.03 4.64
CA ARG A 478 4.26 -8.99 5.73
C ARG A 478 5.67 -8.82 6.31
N GLY A 479 6.17 -7.59 6.28
CA GLY A 479 7.44 -7.21 6.88
C GLY A 479 7.66 -5.71 6.78
N PHE A 480 8.43 -5.17 7.69
CA PHE A 480 8.73 -3.74 7.81
C PHE A 480 10.23 -3.54 7.87
N CYS A 481 10.74 -2.59 7.07
CA CYS A 481 12.08 -2.06 7.16
C CYS A 481 12.00 -0.56 7.46
N PHE A 482 12.26 -0.18 8.70
CA PHE A 482 12.28 1.23 9.10
C PHE A 482 13.60 1.86 8.66
N ARG A 483 13.53 2.84 7.76
CA ARG A 483 14.71 3.46 7.16
C ARG A 483 15.30 4.49 8.13
N SER A 484 16.56 4.31 8.49
CA SER A 484 17.28 5.21 9.41
C SER A 484 18.67 5.51 8.87
N ARG A 485 19.03 6.80 8.81
CA ARG A 485 20.35 7.26 8.36
C ARG A 485 21.24 7.73 9.51
N THR A 486 20.69 7.85 10.71
CA THR A 486 21.40 8.31 11.90
C THR A 486 21.07 7.41 13.07
N ARG A 487 21.98 7.35 14.02
CA ARG A 487 21.82 6.57 15.26
C ARG A 487 20.52 6.95 15.98
N LEU A 488 19.82 5.94 16.53
CA LEU A 488 18.60 6.11 17.32
C LEU A 488 18.86 6.41 18.80
N ASP A 489 20.08 6.22 19.27
CA ASP A 489 20.51 6.46 20.65
C ASP A 489 21.10 7.88 20.87
N SER A 490 20.99 8.77 19.90
CA SER A 490 21.36 10.18 20.05
C SER A 490 20.44 10.92 21.03
N THR A 491 21.01 11.89 21.74
CA THR A 491 20.30 12.63 22.80
C THR A 491 19.47 13.81 22.31
N ASP A 492 19.50 14.12 21.00
CA ASP A 492 18.67 15.18 20.45
C ASP A 492 17.18 14.85 20.50
N ALA A 493 16.34 15.86 20.72
CA ALA A 493 14.91 15.70 20.94
C ALA A 493 14.18 15.02 19.78
N ALA A 494 14.56 15.26 18.51
CA ALA A 494 13.90 14.65 17.35
C ALA A 494 14.22 13.16 17.27
N THR A 495 15.47 12.76 17.53
CA THR A 495 15.88 11.36 17.58
C THR A 495 15.22 10.63 18.74
N GLN A 496 15.13 11.23 19.92
CA GLN A 496 14.42 10.64 21.07
C GLN A 496 12.93 10.41 20.73
N MET A 497 12.26 11.40 20.14
CA MET A 497 10.86 11.26 19.70
C MET A 497 10.71 10.16 18.65
N ARG A 498 11.64 10.04 17.72
CA ARG A 498 11.67 8.97 16.71
C ARG A 498 11.82 7.60 17.36
N ALA A 499 12.76 7.43 18.29
CA ALA A 499 12.96 6.19 19.01
C ALA A 499 11.71 5.76 19.80
N LEU A 500 11.08 6.69 20.55
CA LEU A 500 9.84 6.43 21.28
C LEU A 500 8.69 6.06 20.36
N THR A 501 8.58 6.71 19.20
CA THR A 501 7.56 6.41 18.19
C THR A 501 7.74 4.99 17.64
N LEU A 502 8.97 4.63 17.25
CA LEU A 502 9.30 3.30 16.76
C LEU A 502 9.03 2.23 17.83
N LYS A 503 9.32 2.50 19.10
CA LYS A 503 8.99 1.60 20.21
C LYS A 503 7.48 1.38 20.30
N ARG A 504 6.66 2.44 20.25
CA ARG A 504 5.19 2.36 20.23
C ARG A 504 4.69 1.52 19.05
N VAL A 505 5.14 1.81 17.84
CA VAL A 505 4.75 1.07 16.62
C VAL A 505 5.14 -0.40 16.72
N ASN A 506 6.35 -0.71 17.21
CA ASN A 506 6.79 -2.09 17.40
C ASN A 506 5.95 -2.87 18.43
N HIS A 507 5.46 -2.23 19.50
CA HIS A 507 4.52 -2.84 20.44
C HIS A 507 3.18 -3.16 19.74
N GLU A 508 2.65 -2.23 18.97
CA GLU A 508 1.41 -2.43 18.23
C GLU A 508 1.55 -3.56 17.17
N LEU A 509 2.63 -3.56 16.39
CA LEU A 509 2.91 -4.62 15.42
C LEU A 509 3.11 -6.01 16.07
N LYS A 510 3.70 -6.04 17.27
CA LYS A 510 3.87 -7.30 18.02
C LYS A 510 2.52 -7.86 18.50
N LEU A 511 1.60 -7.01 18.96
CA LEU A 511 0.24 -7.41 19.29
C LEU A 511 -0.49 -7.97 18.06
N LEU A 512 -0.36 -7.31 16.92
CA LEU A 512 -1.05 -7.64 15.67
C LEU A 512 -0.38 -8.77 14.86
N ARG A 513 0.75 -9.31 15.34
CA ARG A 513 1.52 -10.34 14.62
C ARG A 513 0.67 -11.45 14.02
N PRO A 514 -0.31 -12.08 14.71
CA PRO A 514 -1.09 -13.17 14.13
C PRO A 514 -1.83 -12.78 12.84
N TRP A 515 -2.43 -11.59 12.82
CA TRP A 515 -3.15 -11.10 11.63
C TRP A 515 -2.20 -10.62 10.52
N VAL A 516 -1.07 -10.02 10.89
CA VAL A 516 -0.11 -9.48 9.90
C VAL A 516 0.64 -10.61 9.19
N THR A 517 1.02 -11.68 9.91
CA THR A 517 1.76 -12.82 9.34
C THR A 517 0.87 -13.79 8.57
N MET A 518 -0.23 -14.22 9.20
CA MET A 518 -1.09 -15.30 8.72
C MET A 518 -2.45 -14.83 8.20
N GLY A 519 -2.79 -13.57 8.42
CA GLY A 519 -4.08 -13.04 7.99
C GLY A 519 -4.19 -12.88 6.48
N THR A 520 -5.37 -13.15 5.96
CA THR A 520 -5.75 -12.84 4.58
C THR A 520 -6.53 -11.53 4.53
N PHE A 521 -6.38 -10.78 3.45
CA PHE A 521 -7.20 -9.62 3.17
C PHE A 521 -8.62 -10.09 2.81
N VAL A 522 -9.64 -9.50 3.45
CA VAL A 522 -11.05 -9.81 3.16
C VAL A 522 -11.66 -8.72 2.30
N GLU A 523 -11.66 -7.48 2.81
CA GLU A 523 -12.27 -6.35 2.12
C GLU A 523 -11.68 -5.01 2.57
N ALA A 524 -11.85 -4.00 1.72
CA ALA A 524 -11.57 -2.61 2.03
C ALA A 524 -12.84 -1.79 1.89
N LEU A 525 -13.14 -0.99 2.91
CA LEU A 525 -14.35 -0.21 3.05
C LEU A 525 -13.99 1.25 3.37
N SER A 526 -14.97 2.14 3.25
CA SER A 526 -14.90 3.48 3.83
C SER A 526 -15.93 3.60 4.95
N THR A 527 -15.61 4.42 5.95
CA THR A 527 -16.61 4.82 6.96
C THR A 527 -17.75 5.59 6.30
N ARG A 528 -18.92 5.64 6.94
CA ARG A 528 -20.11 6.30 6.38
C ARG A 528 -19.93 7.78 6.12
N ASP A 529 -19.09 8.44 6.89
CA ASP A 529 -18.71 9.85 6.71
C ASP A 529 -17.58 10.05 5.67
N GLY A 530 -17.03 8.95 5.11
CA GLY A 530 -15.93 8.97 4.13
C GLY A 530 -14.58 9.35 4.71
N ARG A 531 -14.47 9.64 6.02
CA ARG A 531 -13.26 10.19 6.66
C ARG A 531 -12.25 9.17 7.14
N SER A 532 -12.57 7.89 7.03
CA SER A 532 -11.64 6.82 7.38
C SER A 532 -11.71 5.67 6.37
N HIS A 533 -10.57 5.03 6.19
CA HIS A 533 -10.46 3.79 5.44
C HIS A 533 -10.52 2.61 6.41
N VAL A 534 -11.22 1.56 6.04
CA VAL A 534 -11.32 0.34 6.84
C VAL A 534 -10.77 -0.83 6.02
N THR A 535 -9.79 -1.54 6.57
CA THR A 535 -9.27 -2.78 5.99
C THR A 535 -9.56 -3.93 6.93
N VAL A 536 -10.10 -5.00 6.41
CA VAL A 536 -10.42 -6.20 7.19
C VAL A 536 -9.45 -7.32 6.85
N LEU A 537 -8.75 -7.80 7.87
CA LEU A 537 -7.88 -8.98 7.82
C LEU A 537 -8.56 -10.13 8.56
N GLN A 538 -8.44 -11.34 8.04
CA GLN A 538 -9.03 -12.54 8.64
C GLN A 538 -7.96 -13.60 8.89
N THR A 539 -7.98 -14.21 10.06
CA THR A 539 -7.31 -15.47 10.40
C THR A 539 -8.36 -16.55 10.60
N ARG A 540 -7.93 -17.80 10.84
CA ARG A 540 -8.87 -18.90 11.15
C ARG A 540 -9.74 -18.63 12.39
N ARG A 541 -9.32 -17.78 13.33
CA ARG A 541 -9.93 -17.60 14.65
C ARG A 541 -10.56 -16.22 14.87
N ALA A 542 -10.21 -15.23 14.05
CA ALA A 542 -10.67 -13.85 14.24
C ALA A 542 -10.53 -13.00 12.98
N ARG A 543 -11.40 -12.00 12.83
CA ARG A 543 -11.21 -10.88 11.92
C ARG A 543 -10.63 -9.69 12.68
N LEU A 544 -9.88 -8.85 11.98
CA LEU A 544 -9.36 -7.58 12.49
C LEU A 544 -9.73 -6.47 11.51
N ALA A 545 -10.56 -5.53 11.94
CA ALA A 545 -10.81 -4.31 11.20
C ALA A 545 -9.81 -3.22 11.63
N LEU A 546 -9.06 -2.72 10.66
CA LEU A 546 -8.12 -1.61 10.79
C LEU A 546 -8.80 -0.36 10.27
N VAL A 547 -9.12 0.58 11.13
CA VAL A 547 -9.76 1.85 10.77
C VAL A 547 -8.71 2.96 10.80
N LEU A 548 -8.41 3.55 9.65
CA LEU A 548 -7.38 4.56 9.48
C LEU A 548 -7.99 5.90 9.06
N ALA A 549 -7.71 6.96 9.80
CA ALA A 549 -8.19 8.30 9.48
C ALA A 549 -7.59 8.80 8.15
N LYS A 550 -8.44 9.39 7.30
CA LYS A 550 -8.08 10.07 6.06
C LYS A 550 -8.02 11.58 6.25
N GLY A 551 -7.27 12.25 5.42
CA GLY A 551 -7.25 13.71 5.38
C GLY A 551 -6.23 14.23 4.38
N SER A 552 -6.59 15.29 3.67
CA SER A 552 -5.69 15.98 2.75
C SER A 552 -4.57 16.69 3.52
N GLY A 553 -3.36 16.72 2.96
CA GLY A 553 -2.21 17.40 3.54
C GLY A 553 -1.58 16.71 4.75
N GLN A 554 -1.97 15.47 5.08
CA GLN A 554 -1.46 14.73 6.25
C GLN A 554 0.04 14.45 6.19
N GLN A 555 0.66 14.48 5.03
CA GLN A 555 2.11 14.40 4.86
C GLN A 555 2.84 15.65 5.40
N HIS A 556 2.17 16.77 5.57
CA HIS A 556 2.70 18.01 6.13
C HIS A 556 2.28 18.17 7.59
N VAL A 557 0.98 18.20 7.84
CA VAL A 557 0.37 18.27 9.17
C VAL A 557 -0.89 17.41 9.22
N LEU A 558 -1.08 16.72 10.33
CA LEU A 558 -2.25 15.85 10.48
C LEU A 558 -3.54 16.66 10.61
N ALA A 559 -4.57 16.28 9.86
CA ALA A 559 -5.90 16.85 10.01
C ALA A 559 -6.47 16.55 11.40
N PRO A 560 -7.23 17.46 12.03
CA PRO A 560 -7.91 17.20 13.28
C PRO A 560 -8.87 16.01 13.13
N MET A 561 -8.97 15.21 14.19
CA MET A 561 -9.99 14.17 14.24
C MET A 561 -11.37 14.81 14.38
N SER A 562 -12.33 14.32 13.59
CA SER A 562 -13.72 14.76 13.74
C SER A 562 -14.30 14.31 15.07
N PRO A 563 -15.03 15.17 15.77
CA PRO A 563 -15.77 14.75 16.94
C PRO A 563 -16.86 13.73 16.56
N GLY A 564 -17.05 12.72 17.39
CA GLY A 564 -18.12 11.75 17.23
C GLY A 564 -17.63 10.32 16.89
N PRO A 565 -18.57 9.37 16.88
CA PRO A 565 -18.26 7.97 16.63
C PRO A 565 -17.93 7.72 15.15
N VAL A 566 -17.02 6.80 14.92
CA VAL A 566 -16.76 6.23 13.59
C VAL A 566 -17.66 5.03 13.36
N ALA A 567 -18.38 5.00 12.23
CA ALA A 567 -19.28 3.91 11.87
C ALA A 567 -19.06 3.43 10.45
N PHE A 568 -19.11 2.11 10.25
CA PHE A 568 -19.01 1.46 8.94
C PHE A 568 -19.89 0.20 8.93
N ASP A 569 -20.20 -0.29 7.74
CA ASP A 569 -21.00 -1.49 7.57
C ASP A 569 -20.11 -2.65 7.15
N LEU A 570 -20.05 -3.70 7.97
CA LEU A 570 -19.30 -4.92 7.73
C LEU A 570 -20.27 -6.09 7.62
N TYR A 571 -20.35 -6.70 6.44
CA TYR A 571 -21.26 -7.80 6.17
C TYR A 571 -20.63 -9.17 6.50
N GLY A 572 -21.46 -10.19 6.62
CA GLY A 572 -21.01 -11.55 6.88
C GLY A 572 -20.32 -11.74 8.25
N ILE A 573 -20.67 -10.94 9.25
CA ILE A 573 -20.24 -11.18 10.63
C ILE A 573 -21.11 -12.30 11.23
N PRO A 574 -20.54 -13.43 11.66
CA PRO A 574 -21.30 -14.46 12.35
C PRO A 574 -22.07 -13.92 13.55
N ALA A 575 -23.25 -14.46 13.83
CA ALA A 575 -24.05 -14.03 14.98
C ALA A 575 -23.34 -14.26 16.31
N THR A 576 -22.46 -15.23 16.36
CA THR A 576 -21.67 -15.62 17.54
C THR A 576 -20.47 -14.70 17.78
N ASP A 577 -19.96 -14.01 16.74
CA ASP A 577 -18.80 -13.13 16.87
C ASP A 577 -19.14 -11.91 17.74
N ARG A 578 -18.28 -11.61 18.68
CA ARG A 578 -18.31 -10.38 19.47
C ARG A 578 -17.28 -9.39 18.92
N LEU A 579 -17.58 -8.11 19.07
CA LEU A 579 -16.72 -7.01 18.62
C LEU A 579 -15.95 -6.45 19.81
N TYR A 580 -14.65 -6.37 19.66
CA TYR A 580 -13.76 -5.83 20.69
C TYR A 580 -12.91 -4.68 20.11
N GLY A 581 -13.14 -3.46 20.58
CA GLY A 581 -12.20 -2.35 20.36
C GLY A 581 -10.95 -2.56 21.20
N LEU A 582 -9.77 -2.49 20.58
CA LEU A 582 -8.50 -2.64 21.27
C LEU A 582 -8.11 -1.31 21.93
N SER A 583 -7.91 -1.33 23.23
CA SER A 583 -7.49 -0.17 24.03
C SER A 583 -6.28 -0.51 24.88
N ALA A 584 -5.62 0.49 25.46
CA ALA A 584 -4.48 0.30 26.35
C ALA A 584 -4.79 -0.57 27.59
N THR A 585 -6.07 -0.69 27.97
CA THR A 585 -6.52 -1.52 29.09
C THR A 585 -6.97 -2.92 28.67
N GLY A 586 -6.92 -3.22 27.39
CA GLY A 586 -7.33 -4.51 26.82
C GLY A 586 -8.51 -4.44 25.86
N PRO A 587 -9.09 -5.59 25.51
CA PRO A 587 -10.23 -5.65 24.61
C PRO A 587 -11.49 -5.13 25.29
N ARG A 588 -12.06 -4.04 24.77
CA ARG A 588 -13.34 -3.47 25.22
C ARG A 588 -14.45 -3.93 24.30
N GLU A 589 -15.45 -4.63 24.83
CA GLU A 589 -16.59 -5.06 24.03
C GLU A 589 -17.39 -3.85 23.51
N LEU A 590 -17.65 -3.84 22.21
CA LEU A 590 -18.44 -2.84 21.53
C LEU A 590 -19.88 -3.33 21.38
N ARG A 591 -20.84 -2.40 21.48
CA ARG A 591 -22.25 -2.75 21.25
C ARG A 591 -22.45 -3.21 19.82
N ARG A 592 -23.02 -4.38 19.65
CA ARG A 592 -23.45 -4.89 18.35
C ARG A 592 -24.85 -4.30 18.06
N HIS A 593 -24.94 -3.56 16.97
CA HIS A 593 -26.23 -3.12 16.44
C HIS A 593 -26.88 -4.25 15.64
N HIS A 594 -28.23 -4.22 15.50
CA HIS A 594 -28.89 -5.10 14.56
C HIS A 594 -28.41 -4.77 13.13
N GLY A 595 -27.95 -5.79 12.38
CA GLY A 595 -27.39 -5.63 11.05
C GLY A 595 -25.86 -5.51 10.98
N PRO A 596 -25.31 -5.02 9.86
CA PRO A 596 -23.88 -5.01 9.59
C PRO A 596 -23.10 -3.87 10.27
N ARG A 597 -23.81 -2.96 10.96
CA ARG A 597 -23.19 -1.73 11.49
C ARG A 597 -22.24 -1.99 12.66
N VAL A 598 -21.02 -1.54 12.50
CA VAL A 598 -19.98 -1.47 13.55
C VAL A 598 -19.79 0.01 13.92
N THR A 599 -19.78 0.31 15.23
CA THR A 599 -19.61 1.69 15.73
C THR A 599 -18.56 1.72 16.81
N GLN A 600 -17.56 2.59 16.66
CA GLN A 600 -16.50 2.88 17.65
C GLN A 600 -16.73 4.27 18.20
N GLN A 601 -17.00 4.34 19.50
CA GLN A 601 -17.05 5.61 20.25
C GLN A 601 -15.62 6.10 20.53
N ASP A 602 -15.42 7.41 20.56
CA ASP A 602 -14.12 8.05 20.85
C ASP A 602 -12.97 7.46 19.99
N PRO A 603 -13.04 7.59 18.66
CA PRO A 603 -12.04 7.02 17.77
C PRO A 603 -10.66 7.67 17.97
N ASP A 604 -9.61 6.88 17.74
CA ASP A 604 -8.25 7.33 17.51
C ASP A 604 -7.99 7.40 15.98
N ARG A 605 -6.86 7.99 15.55
CA ARG A 605 -6.43 8.00 14.14
C ARG A 605 -6.27 6.60 13.56
N VAL A 606 -5.91 5.67 14.39
CA VAL A 606 -5.89 4.24 14.11
C VAL A 606 -6.76 3.54 15.14
N CYS A 607 -7.89 2.98 14.71
CA CYS A 607 -8.71 2.14 15.56
C CYS A 607 -8.57 0.68 15.12
N LEU A 608 -8.46 -0.20 16.11
CA LEU A 608 -8.31 -1.63 15.93
C LEU A 608 -9.53 -2.32 16.52
N ILE A 609 -10.27 -3.08 15.73
CA ILE A 609 -11.47 -3.80 16.19
C ILE A 609 -11.30 -5.27 15.83
N ALA A 610 -11.21 -6.13 16.85
CA ALA A 610 -11.19 -7.57 16.67
C ALA A 610 -12.63 -8.12 16.70
N LEU A 611 -12.93 -9.04 15.79
CA LEU A 611 -14.21 -9.74 15.68
C LEU A 611 -13.92 -11.22 15.88
N THR A 612 -14.48 -11.82 16.93
CA THR A 612 -14.22 -13.22 17.28
C THR A 612 -15.20 -13.74 18.33
N GLU A 613 -15.53 -15.01 18.25
CA GLU A 613 -16.15 -15.78 19.35
C GLU A 613 -15.08 -16.48 20.23
N ASP A 614 -13.85 -16.56 19.73
CA ASP A 614 -12.77 -17.33 20.35
C ASP A 614 -12.19 -16.62 21.58
N SER A 615 -12.40 -17.21 22.75
CA SER A 615 -11.89 -16.71 24.02
C SER A 615 -10.34 -16.65 24.06
N ALA A 616 -9.64 -17.50 23.33
CA ALA A 616 -8.18 -17.50 23.31
C ALA A 616 -7.64 -16.25 22.58
N VAL A 617 -8.31 -15.76 21.55
CA VAL A 617 -7.94 -14.50 20.88
C VAL A 617 -8.14 -13.33 21.85
N ARG A 618 -9.29 -13.26 22.51
CA ARG A 618 -9.56 -12.25 23.54
C ARG A 618 -8.52 -12.28 24.67
N ASN A 619 -8.20 -13.49 25.16
CA ASN A 619 -7.22 -13.66 26.22
C ASN A 619 -5.81 -13.25 25.77
N HIS A 620 -5.41 -13.56 24.54
CA HIS A 620 -4.13 -13.09 23.98
C HIS A 620 -4.04 -11.56 24.00
N ILE A 621 -5.08 -10.87 23.53
CA ILE A 621 -5.13 -9.40 23.55
C ILE A 621 -5.09 -8.88 24.99
N ALA A 622 -5.92 -9.43 25.89
CA ALA A 622 -5.99 -9.02 27.29
C ALA A 622 -4.64 -9.21 28.01
N GLN A 623 -4.00 -10.36 27.83
CA GLN A 623 -2.69 -10.67 28.41
C GLN A 623 -1.60 -9.71 27.89
N TYR A 624 -1.57 -9.46 26.59
CA TYR A 624 -0.60 -8.53 26.02
C TYR A 624 -0.78 -7.12 26.57
N MET A 625 -2.01 -6.62 26.66
CA MET A 625 -2.29 -5.28 27.17
C MET A 625 -2.09 -5.17 28.69
N SER A 626 -2.34 -6.22 29.46
CA SER A 626 -2.02 -6.22 30.88
C SER A 626 -0.51 -6.07 31.16
N GLN A 627 0.33 -6.64 30.29
CA GLN A 627 1.79 -6.57 30.38
C GLN A 627 2.36 -5.25 29.85
N HIS A 628 1.81 -4.71 28.77
CA HIS A 628 2.41 -3.61 28.02
C HIS A 628 1.54 -2.32 27.95
N GLY A 629 0.27 -2.38 28.34
CA GLY A 629 -0.67 -1.25 28.21
C GLY A 629 -0.21 0.00 28.96
N ARG A 630 0.31 -0.14 30.18
CA ARG A 630 0.87 0.99 30.94
C ARG A 630 2.05 1.64 30.21
N GLU A 631 2.99 0.85 29.70
CA GLU A 631 4.13 1.33 28.91
C GLU A 631 3.66 2.05 27.64
N MET A 632 2.67 1.51 26.94
CA MET A 632 2.12 2.15 25.73
C MET A 632 1.50 3.52 26.03
N VAL A 633 0.81 3.68 27.16
CA VAL A 633 0.26 4.99 27.59
C VAL A 633 1.38 5.94 28.04
N GLN A 634 2.42 5.45 28.71
CA GLN A 634 3.61 6.24 29.02
C GLN A 634 4.28 6.76 27.76
N LEU A 635 4.49 5.89 26.76
CA LEU A 635 5.02 6.30 25.45
C LEU A 635 4.14 7.38 24.81
N ARG A 636 2.81 7.22 24.85
CA ARG A 636 1.87 8.22 24.33
C ARG A 636 2.00 9.57 25.02
N THR A 637 2.09 9.60 26.34
CA THR A 637 2.25 10.85 27.11
C THR A 637 3.59 11.53 26.85
N GLU A 638 4.68 10.77 26.68
CA GLU A 638 5.99 11.32 26.33
C GLU A 638 6.01 11.89 24.90
N LEU A 639 5.36 11.21 23.95
CA LEU A 639 5.20 11.68 22.59
C LEU A 639 4.36 12.97 22.54
N LEU A 640 3.26 13.05 23.29
CA LEU A 640 2.46 14.28 23.41
C LEU A 640 3.28 15.42 24.03
N ARG A 641 4.12 15.15 25.04
CA ARG A 641 5.02 16.15 25.65
C ARG A 641 6.00 16.72 24.63
N GLY A 642 6.63 15.87 23.82
CA GLY A 642 7.52 16.30 22.73
C GLY A 642 6.80 17.13 21.68
N ALA A 643 5.60 16.70 21.31
CA ALA A 643 4.76 17.36 20.33
C ALA A 643 4.30 18.76 20.81
N LEU A 644 3.95 18.89 22.09
CA LEU A 644 3.58 20.17 22.70
C LEU A 644 4.77 21.14 22.73
N ARG A 645 5.99 20.64 23.04
CA ARG A 645 7.20 21.49 22.97
C ARG A 645 7.42 22.05 21.56
N GLN A 646 7.27 21.24 20.52
CA GLN A 646 7.38 21.72 19.13
C GLN A 646 6.30 22.78 18.81
N ALA A 647 5.05 22.56 19.21
CA ALA A 647 3.98 23.52 18.96
C ALA A 647 4.24 24.86 19.67
N ARG A 648 4.80 24.85 20.89
CA ARG A 648 5.20 26.06 21.59
C ARG A 648 6.32 26.84 20.88
N LEU A 649 7.29 26.15 20.27
CA LEU A 649 8.33 26.80 19.45
C LEU A 649 7.72 27.49 18.20
N VAL A 650 6.71 26.87 17.60
CA VAL A 650 5.97 27.48 16.47
C VAL A 650 5.17 28.68 16.97
N ASP A 651 4.46 28.58 18.07
CA ASP A 651 3.69 29.66 18.70
C ASP A 651 4.58 30.89 19.00
N GLN A 652 5.73 30.66 19.63
CA GLN A 652 6.72 31.71 19.90
C GLN A 652 7.23 32.38 18.61
N SER A 653 7.48 31.59 17.57
CA SER A 653 7.96 32.11 16.28
C SER A 653 6.92 32.95 15.55
N ILE A 654 5.66 32.52 15.58
CA ILE A 654 4.52 33.26 15.01
C ILE A 654 4.30 34.55 15.78
N THR A 655 4.34 34.49 17.10
CA THR A 655 4.16 35.67 17.98
C THR A 655 5.28 36.68 17.76
N ALA A 656 6.52 36.25 17.65
CA ALA A 656 7.65 37.10 17.33
C ALA A 656 7.54 37.76 15.94
N ALA A 657 6.84 37.11 15.00
CA ALA A 657 6.53 37.70 13.67
C ALA A 657 5.29 38.62 13.68
N GLY A 658 4.71 38.93 14.83
CA GLY A 658 3.54 39.78 14.95
C GLY A 658 2.20 39.16 14.52
N GLN A 659 2.15 37.83 14.38
CA GLN A 659 0.96 37.07 13.95
C GLN A 659 0.45 36.12 15.05
N GLY A 660 0.77 36.40 16.30
CA GLY A 660 0.34 35.59 17.44
C GLY A 660 -1.19 35.53 17.56
N ASP A 661 -1.66 34.40 18.15
CA ASP A 661 -3.07 34.11 18.35
C ASP A 661 -3.27 33.66 19.80
N THR A 662 -3.89 34.52 20.59
CA THR A 662 -4.09 34.30 22.02
C THR A 662 -4.97 33.06 22.30
N GLN A 663 -5.94 32.76 21.45
CA GLN A 663 -6.80 31.60 21.60
C GLN A 663 -6.01 30.29 21.38
N LEU A 664 -5.12 30.26 20.39
CA LEU A 664 -4.26 29.09 20.14
C LEU A 664 -3.25 28.91 21.26
N SER A 665 -2.63 29.98 21.75
CA SER A 665 -1.74 29.92 22.92
C SER A 665 -2.46 29.40 24.16
N GLN A 666 -3.71 29.81 24.38
CA GLN A 666 -4.56 29.31 25.48
C GLN A 666 -4.88 27.81 25.29
N SER A 667 -5.11 27.37 24.07
CA SER A 667 -5.31 25.95 23.73
C SER A 667 -4.08 25.12 24.08
N LEU A 668 -2.86 25.63 23.86
CA LEU A 668 -1.61 24.95 24.25
C LEU A 668 -1.47 24.80 25.78
N LEU A 669 -1.97 25.75 26.57
CA LEU A 669 -2.05 25.63 28.02
C LEU A 669 -3.05 24.52 28.46
N THR A 670 -4.17 24.42 27.74
CA THR A 670 -5.14 23.33 27.97
C THR A 670 -4.55 21.95 27.66
N VAL A 671 -3.80 21.83 26.55
CA VAL A 671 -3.05 20.61 26.23
C VAL A 671 -2.07 20.26 27.34
N ASP A 672 -1.36 21.23 27.87
CA ASP A 672 -0.42 21.00 28.99
C ASP A 672 -1.13 20.48 30.24
N SER A 673 -2.29 21.07 30.60
CA SER A 673 -3.12 20.59 31.69
C SER A 673 -3.57 19.12 31.50
N HIS A 674 -4.02 18.77 30.28
CA HIS A 674 -4.36 17.40 29.97
C HIS A 674 -3.15 16.45 30.09
N LEU A 675 -1.98 16.88 29.60
CA LEU A 675 -0.74 16.11 29.71
C LEU A 675 -0.30 15.88 31.16
N GLN A 676 -0.35 16.92 32.01
CA GLN A 676 0.00 16.83 33.45
C GLN A 676 -0.94 15.85 34.17
N ARG A 677 -2.26 15.99 33.94
CA ARG A 677 -3.24 15.08 34.50
C ARG A 677 -3.09 13.64 33.99
N ALA A 678 -2.84 13.45 32.70
CA ALA A 678 -2.57 12.13 32.11
C ALA A 678 -1.34 11.47 32.77
N THR A 679 -0.27 12.25 32.97
CA THR A 679 0.94 11.77 33.66
C THR A 679 0.63 11.35 35.12
N GLN A 680 -0.13 12.13 35.86
CA GLN A 680 -0.55 11.81 37.23
C GLN A 680 -1.40 10.53 37.27
N MET A 681 -2.40 10.38 36.40
CA MET A 681 -3.23 9.18 36.33
C MET A 681 -2.41 7.93 35.99
N CYS A 682 -1.45 8.06 35.04
CA CYS A 682 -0.56 6.95 34.68
C CYS A 682 0.33 6.52 35.89
N LEU A 683 0.83 7.47 36.67
CA LEU A 683 1.60 7.17 37.91
C LEU A 683 0.71 6.50 38.95
N ALA A 684 -0.53 6.94 39.11
CA ALA A 684 -1.52 6.36 40.02
C ALA A 684 -2.03 4.97 39.57
N GLY A 685 -1.65 4.50 38.37
CA GLY A 685 -2.08 3.20 37.83
C GLY A 685 -3.41 3.23 37.08
N ASP A 686 -4.08 4.38 36.96
CA ASP A 686 -5.29 4.54 36.15
C ASP A 686 -4.94 4.77 34.68
N VAL A 687 -4.60 3.66 34.01
CA VAL A 687 -4.17 3.62 32.58
C VAL A 687 -5.28 4.10 31.66
N ALA A 688 -6.56 3.82 31.98
CA ALA A 688 -7.70 4.19 31.14
C ALA A 688 -7.92 5.70 31.09
N SER A 689 -7.95 6.35 32.28
CA SER A 689 -8.09 7.80 32.38
C SER A 689 -6.89 8.53 31.77
N ALA A 690 -5.67 7.99 31.98
CA ALA A 690 -4.46 8.54 31.41
C ALA A 690 -4.50 8.53 29.88
N ASP A 691 -4.87 7.41 29.26
CA ASP A 691 -5.00 7.28 27.78
C ASP A 691 -6.07 8.24 27.24
N GLY A 692 -7.22 8.34 27.90
CA GLY A 692 -8.30 9.24 27.51
C GLY A 692 -7.90 10.72 27.55
N LEU A 693 -7.16 11.16 28.59
CA LEU A 693 -6.66 12.52 28.72
C LEU A 693 -5.57 12.82 27.68
N ALA A 694 -4.63 11.89 27.48
CA ALA A 694 -3.60 12.04 26.45
C ALA A 694 -4.21 12.19 25.05
N ARG A 695 -5.24 11.40 24.72
CA ARG A 695 -5.97 11.46 23.43
C ARG A 695 -6.64 12.82 23.22
N ARG A 696 -7.30 13.36 24.24
CA ARG A 696 -7.91 14.71 24.17
C ARG A 696 -6.85 15.80 23.95
N GLY A 697 -5.71 15.65 24.63
CA GLY A 697 -4.56 16.54 24.42
C GLY A 697 -4.03 16.47 22.98
N GLU A 698 -3.87 15.27 22.39
CA GLU A 698 -3.47 15.09 20.99
C GLU A 698 -4.48 15.73 20.03
N GLN A 699 -5.78 15.50 20.21
CA GLN A 699 -6.84 16.04 19.36
C GLN A 699 -6.84 17.58 19.35
N LEU A 700 -6.72 18.21 20.52
CA LEU A 700 -6.63 19.67 20.64
C LEU A 700 -5.33 20.20 20.02
N LEU A 701 -4.21 19.52 20.24
CA LEU A 701 -2.92 19.89 19.68
C LEU A 701 -2.92 19.83 18.15
N ASP A 702 -3.61 18.86 17.56
CA ASP A 702 -3.72 18.73 16.11
C ASP A 702 -4.52 19.89 15.47
N GLN A 703 -5.56 20.40 16.16
CA GLN A 703 -6.29 21.60 15.74
C GLN A 703 -5.36 22.82 15.73
N VAL A 704 -4.59 23.00 16.80
CA VAL A 704 -3.62 24.10 16.91
C VAL A 704 -2.56 24.00 15.81
N ARG A 705 -2.00 22.81 15.58
CA ARG A 705 -0.98 22.58 14.55
C ARG A 705 -1.50 22.88 13.15
N GLN A 706 -2.71 22.44 12.84
CA GLN A 706 -3.30 22.67 11.53
C GLN A 706 -3.54 24.17 11.31
N THR A 707 -4.03 24.90 12.31
CA THR A 707 -4.24 26.35 12.20
C THR A 707 -2.93 27.09 11.97
N TYR A 708 -1.85 26.76 12.71
CA TYR A 708 -0.54 27.36 12.48
C TYR A 708 0.03 27.05 11.09
N TRP A 709 -0.14 25.81 10.63
CA TRP A 709 0.33 25.42 9.31
C TRP A 709 -0.44 26.14 8.20
N HIS A 710 -1.77 26.26 8.31
CA HIS A 710 -2.57 27.03 7.36
C HIS A 710 -2.13 28.48 7.29
N LYS A 711 -1.91 29.15 8.43
CA LYS A 711 -1.38 30.53 8.47
C LYS A 711 -0.03 30.66 7.74
N ALA A 712 0.80 29.63 7.73
CA ALA A 712 2.08 29.62 7.02
C ALA A 712 1.94 29.31 5.53
N ALA A 713 1.05 28.40 5.17
CA ALA A 713 0.93 27.86 3.82
C ALA A 713 -0.05 28.63 2.92
N GLU A 714 -1.06 29.30 3.51
CA GLU A 714 -2.15 29.99 2.79
C GLU A 714 -1.66 31.14 1.89
N ALA A 715 -0.58 31.80 2.31
CA ALA A 715 0.02 32.90 1.56
C ALA A 715 0.96 32.45 0.42
N LEU A 716 1.21 31.12 0.26
CA LEU A 716 2.14 30.58 -0.71
C LEU A 716 1.41 30.16 -2.00
N PRO A 717 2.02 30.34 -3.20
CA PRO A 717 1.51 29.78 -4.46
C PRO A 717 1.33 28.26 -4.39
N SER A 718 2.27 27.58 -3.73
CA SER A 718 2.15 26.16 -3.37
C SER A 718 2.94 25.87 -2.08
N VAL A 719 2.70 24.73 -1.45
CA VAL A 719 3.41 24.34 -0.22
C VAL A 719 4.91 24.17 -0.46
N THR A 720 5.32 23.77 -1.66
CA THR A 720 6.73 23.60 -2.04
C THR A 720 7.47 24.91 -2.21
N THR A 721 6.76 26.05 -2.32
CA THR A 721 7.37 27.38 -2.37
C THR A 721 8.26 27.64 -1.16
N SER A 722 7.81 27.22 0.04
CA SER A 722 8.65 27.23 1.23
C SER A 722 8.99 25.81 1.66
N PRO A 723 10.24 25.35 1.58
CA PRO A 723 10.62 24.05 2.09
C PRO A 723 10.21 23.84 3.55
N TYR A 724 10.18 24.91 4.34
CA TYR A 724 9.78 24.87 5.75
C TYR A 724 8.30 24.56 6.00
N CYS A 725 7.42 24.72 5.00
CA CYS A 725 6.02 24.33 5.09
C CYS A 725 5.77 22.85 4.81
N LEU A 726 6.79 22.11 4.35
CA LEU A 726 6.68 20.68 4.12
C LEU A 726 6.62 19.87 5.41
N LEU A 727 7.00 20.44 6.57
CA LEU A 727 6.95 19.80 7.88
C LEU A 727 6.51 20.81 8.95
N PHE A 728 5.68 20.37 9.89
CA PHE A 728 5.30 21.21 11.03
C PHE A 728 6.52 21.61 11.89
N SER A 729 7.46 20.70 12.10
CA SER A 729 8.65 20.94 12.93
C SER A 729 9.60 22.00 12.38
N SER A 730 9.51 22.35 11.09
CA SER A 730 10.34 23.37 10.43
C SER A 730 9.71 24.76 10.39
N LEU A 731 8.43 24.89 10.71
CA LEU A 731 7.71 26.17 10.71
C LEU A 731 8.38 27.29 11.50
N PRO A 732 9.08 27.09 12.64
CA PRO A 732 9.81 28.17 13.30
C PRO A 732 10.80 28.92 12.43
N SER A 733 11.32 28.26 11.40
CA SER A 733 12.25 28.91 10.45
C SER A 733 11.55 29.62 9.28
N HIS A 734 10.28 29.33 9.02
CA HIS A 734 9.52 29.87 7.89
C HIS A 734 9.43 31.41 7.94
N TRP A 735 9.02 31.98 9.06
CA TRP A 735 8.83 33.44 9.17
C TRP A 735 10.14 34.21 9.12
N ARG A 736 11.22 33.68 9.70
CA ARG A 736 12.56 34.24 9.57
C ARG A 736 13.04 34.24 8.14
N TRP A 737 12.79 33.15 7.42
CA TRP A 737 13.10 33.00 6.01
C TRP A 737 12.28 33.97 5.15
N LEU A 738 10.97 34.15 5.40
CA LEU A 738 10.14 35.15 4.73
C LEU A 738 10.65 36.58 4.94
N ALA A 739 11.06 36.93 6.16
CA ALA A 739 11.63 38.24 6.45
C ALA A 739 12.89 38.49 5.61
N ARG A 740 13.73 37.46 5.43
CA ARG A 740 14.94 37.58 4.57
C ARG A 740 14.58 37.76 3.09
N LEU A 741 13.60 37.01 2.60
CA LEU A 741 13.16 37.10 1.20
C LEU A 741 12.68 38.51 0.83
N ARG A 742 12.05 39.24 1.77
CA ARG A 742 11.60 40.61 1.54
C ARG A 742 12.74 41.59 1.32
N THR A 743 13.91 41.30 1.82
CA THR A 743 15.11 42.12 1.67
C THR A 743 16.04 41.65 0.56
N ALA A 744 15.71 40.53 -0.09
CA ALA A 744 16.51 39.94 -1.14
C ALA A 744 16.54 40.80 -2.41
N LYS A 745 17.73 40.99 -2.97
CA LYS A 745 17.93 41.65 -4.26
C LYS A 745 18.20 40.56 -5.31
N TRP A 746 17.18 40.20 -6.02
CA TRP A 746 17.23 39.17 -7.04
C TRP A 746 17.88 39.65 -8.33
N SER A 747 18.69 38.81 -8.97
CA SER A 747 19.24 39.08 -10.30
C SER A 747 18.12 39.08 -11.36
N PRO A 748 18.36 39.64 -12.55
CA PRO A 748 17.57 39.35 -13.74
C PRO A 748 17.54 37.84 -14.03
N ASN A 749 16.61 37.38 -14.88
CA ASN A 749 16.52 35.99 -15.29
C ASN A 749 17.85 35.45 -15.85
N ALA A 750 18.39 34.41 -15.21
CA ALA A 750 19.62 33.75 -15.61
C ALA A 750 19.41 32.50 -16.51
N LEU A 751 18.17 32.06 -16.68
CA LEU A 751 17.85 30.89 -17.51
C LEU A 751 17.66 31.32 -18.96
N ALA A 752 18.37 30.65 -19.87
CA ALA A 752 18.21 30.89 -21.29
C ALA A 752 17.04 30.12 -21.88
N ALA A 753 16.26 30.77 -22.77
CA ALA A 753 15.16 30.18 -23.53
C ALA A 753 14.06 29.52 -22.66
N GLY A 754 13.79 30.09 -21.48
CA GLY A 754 12.69 29.66 -20.61
C GLY A 754 11.33 30.22 -21.00
N ASP A 755 11.27 31.12 -21.97
CA ASP A 755 10.09 31.66 -22.64
C ASP A 755 9.49 30.71 -23.70
N PHE A 756 10.19 29.66 -24.05
CA PHE A 756 9.78 28.62 -25.01
C PHE A 756 9.35 29.11 -26.39
N GLU A 757 9.90 30.25 -26.84
CA GLU A 757 9.52 30.86 -28.10
C GLU A 757 10.35 30.34 -29.30
N SER A 758 11.49 29.69 -29.07
CA SER A 758 12.42 29.29 -30.14
C SER A 758 13.10 27.95 -29.83
N LEU A 759 12.72 26.88 -30.53
CA LEU A 759 13.35 25.59 -30.44
C LEU A 759 14.87 25.61 -30.74
N PRO A 760 15.36 26.30 -31.80
CA PRO A 760 16.80 26.41 -32.03
C PRO A 760 17.56 27.05 -30.85
N GLN A 761 16.98 28.07 -30.23
CA GLN A 761 17.57 28.73 -29.07
C GLN A 761 17.60 27.82 -27.85
N MET A 762 16.53 27.04 -27.62
CA MET A 762 16.51 26.03 -26.55
C MET A 762 17.63 25.00 -26.74
N LEU A 763 17.74 24.43 -27.92
CA LEU A 763 18.74 23.41 -28.22
C LEU A 763 20.17 23.96 -28.07
N SER A 764 20.44 25.16 -28.60
CA SER A 764 21.74 25.81 -28.50
C SER A 764 22.10 26.21 -27.05
N SER A 765 21.13 26.51 -26.20
CA SER A 765 21.32 26.81 -24.78
C SER A 765 21.59 25.59 -23.91
N GLY A 766 21.37 24.39 -24.41
CA GLY A 766 21.63 23.15 -23.68
C GLY A 766 20.40 22.49 -23.05
N TRP A 767 19.19 22.84 -23.46
CA TRP A 767 17.98 22.07 -23.12
C TRP A 767 18.09 20.66 -23.69
N LYS A 768 17.66 19.65 -22.92
CA LYS A 768 17.78 18.24 -23.28
C LYS A 768 16.48 17.49 -23.03
N GLN A 769 16.14 16.64 -23.96
CA GLN A 769 15.08 15.66 -23.80
C GLN A 769 15.69 14.29 -23.46
N GLN A 770 15.16 13.66 -22.42
CA GLN A 770 15.39 12.25 -22.11
C GLN A 770 14.11 11.48 -22.34
N ARG A 771 14.16 10.44 -23.16
CA ARG A 771 13.06 9.48 -23.37
C ARG A 771 13.45 8.14 -22.78
N GLU A 772 12.56 7.58 -21.99
CA GLU A 772 12.68 6.21 -21.51
C GLU A 772 11.54 5.39 -22.13
N PRO A 773 11.86 4.46 -23.05
CA PRO A 773 10.82 3.66 -23.69
C PRO A 773 10.04 2.85 -22.67
N VAL A 774 8.73 3.08 -22.58
CA VAL A 774 7.81 2.29 -21.77
C VAL A 774 6.92 1.51 -22.70
N MET A 775 6.93 0.20 -22.57
CA MET A 775 6.17 -0.68 -23.46
C MET A 775 4.67 -0.32 -23.49
N GLY A 776 4.11 -0.11 -24.67
CA GLY A 776 2.71 0.25 -24.90
C GLY A 776 2.40 1.73 -24.72
N LEU A 777 3.42 2.58 -24.55
CA LEU A 777 3.26 4.03 -24.45
C LEU A 777 4.11 4.74 -25.50
N SER A 778 3.55 5.78 -26.10
CA SER A 778 4.25 6.76 -26.91
C SER A 778 4.33 8.09 -26.17
N ALA A 779 5.40 8.84 -26.39
CA ALA A 779 5.64 10.15 -25.79
C ALA A 779 6.13 11.17 -26.82
N ALA A 780 5.68 12.41 -26.71
CA ALA A 780 6.13 13.53 -27.52
C ALA A 780 6.41 14.77 -26.69
N VAL A 781 7.30 15.60 -27.22
CA VAL A 781 7.58 16.95 -26.70
C VAL A 781 7.68 17.88 -27.91
N GLU A 782 7.00 19.00 -27.83
CA GLU A 782 6.97 20.01 -28.87
C GLU A 782 6.79 21.42 -28.30
N LEU A 783 7.07 22.44 -29.09
CA LEU A 783 6.61 23.79 -28.82
C LEU A 783 5.22 23.95 -29.45
N SER A 784 4.22 24.19 -28.62
CA SER A 784 2.82 24.23 -29.02
C SER A 784 2.28 25.65 -29.02
N VAL A 785 1.56 26.01 -30.09
CA VAL A 785 0.80 27.27 -30.19
C VAL A 785 -0.60 27.18 -29.59
N THR A 786 -0.98 25.99 -29.12
CA THR A 786 -2.39 25.72 -28.73
C THR A 786 -2.77 26.38 -27.41
N SER A 787 -1.83 26.50 -26.48
CA SER A 787 -2.14 26.98 -25.14
C SER A 787 -0.94 27.70 -24.51
N PRO A 788 -0.45 28.82 -25.07
CA PRO A 788 0.60 29.60 -24.44
C PRO A 788 0.04 30.36 -23.23
N TRP A 789 0.83 30.51 -22.17
CA TRP A 789 0.57 31.43 -21.07
C TRP A 789 0.92 32.87 -21.52
N ARG A 790 2.11 32.99 -22.09
CA ARG A 790 2.61 34.24 -22.70
C ARG A 790 3.22 33.94 -24.08
N GLY A 791 3.38 35.01 -24.89
CA GLY A 791 4.01 34.92 -26.20
C GLY A 791 3.18 34.11 -27.20
N ARG A 792 3.84 33.25 -27.99
CA ARG A 792 3.23 32.51 -29.11
C ARG A 792 3.25 31.00 -28.89
N THR A 793 4.22 30.50 -28.14
CA THR A 793 4.40 29.05 -27.93
C THR A 793 4.68 28.74 -26.45
N SER A 794 4.35 27.52 -26.04
CA SER A 794 4.69 26.92 -24.74
C SER A 794 5.26 25.52 -24.93
N LEU A 795 6.00 25.01 -23.97
CA LEU A 795 6.52 23.65 -23.95
C LEU A 795 5.41 22.67 -23.64
N HIS A 796 5.09 21.76 -24.58
CA HIS A 796 4.05 20.75 -24.47
C HIS A 796 4.66 19.36 -24.33
N LEU A 797 4.32 18.66 -23.27
CA LEU A 797 4.65 17.25 -23.03
C LEU A 797 3.40 16.42 -23.15
N ARG A 798 3.48 15.29 -23.85
CA ARG A 798 2.38 14.38 -24.06
C ARG A 798 2.81 12.93 -23.95
N VAL A 799 2.01 12.10 -23.25
CA VAL A 799 2.16 10.65 -23.16
C VAL A 799 0.79 10.01 -23.37
N TRP A 800 0.72 9.06 -24.31
CA TRP A 800 -0.52 8.36 -24.65
C TRP A 800 -0.28 6.88 -24.90
N PRO A 801 -1.30 6.02 -24.73
CA PRO A 801 -1.16 4.60 -25.05
C PRO A 801 -1.07 4.37 -26.55
N GLU A 802 -0.17 3.49 -27.00
CA GLU A 802 -0.06 3.08 -28.42
C GLU A 802 -1.32 2.37 -28.92
N SER A 803 -2.02 1.72 -28.00
CA SER A 803 -3.31 1.10 -28.26
C SER A 803 -4.33 1.63 -27.25
N SER A 804 -5.44 2.18 -27.73
CA SER A 804 -6.54 2.67 -26.88
C SER A 804 -7.26 1.55 -26.11
N THR A 805 -7.03 0.28 -26.48
CA THR A 805 -7.74 -0.88 -25.93
C THR A 805 -7.08 -1.45 -24.67
N ALA A 806 -5.80 -1.13 -24.38
CA ALA A 806 -5.09 -1.68 -23.23
C ALA A 806 -4.00 -0.74 -22.68
N PRO A 807 -4.36 0.42 -22.13
CA PRO A 807 -3.36 1.28 -21.50
C PRO A 807 -2.77 0.59 -20.26
N PRO A 808 -1.47 0.73 -19.96
CA PRO A 808 -0.90 0.21 -18.74
C PRO A 808 -1.57 0.86 -17.51
N GLU A 809 -1.95 0.05 -16.52
CA GLU A 809 -2.56 0.56 -15.28
C GLU A 809 -1.57 1.42 -14.48
N VAL A 810 -0.28 1.05 -14.53
CA VAL A 810 0.80 1.71 -13.79
C VAL A 810 1.98 1.95 -14.72
N VAL A 811 2.44 3.19 -14.75
CA VAL A 811 3.68 3.61 -15.42
C VAL A 811 4.79 3.63 -14.37
N GLU A 812 5.81 2.80 -14.54
CA GLU A 812 6.86 2.62 -13.53
C GLU A 812 7.95 3.69 -13.60
N THR A 813 8.26 4.18 -14.81
CA THR A 813 9.27 5.21 -15.07
C THR A 813 8.65 6.32 -15.92
N ALA A 814 9.20 7.53 -15.83
CA ALA A 814 8.72 8.66 -16.63
C ALA A 814 9.06 8.44 -18.12
N PRO A 815 8.06 8.29 -19.03
CA PRO A 815 8.33 8.09 -20.45
C PRO A 815 9.08 9.25 -21.10
N VAL A 816 8.93 10.46 -20.54
CA VAL A 816 9.61 11.66 -21.04
C VAL A 816 9.99 12.59 -19.90
N VAL A 817 11.20 13.10 -19.98
CA VAL A 817 11.74 14.12 -19.09
C VAL A 817 12.42 15.22 -19.92
N ILE A 818 12.16 16.47 -19.60
CA ILE A 818 12.87 17.63 -20.16
C ILE A 818 13.75 18.23 -19.09
N HIS A 819 15.01 18.47 -19.42
CA HIS A 819 15.98 19.16 -18.58
C HIS A 819 16.26 20.54 -19.15
N SER A 820 16.22 21.57 -18.30
CA SER A 820 16.53 22.94 -18.68
C SER A 820 17.98 23.11 -19.10
N ALA A 821 18.26 24.23 -19.77
CA ALA A 821 19.62 24.73 -19.87
C ALA A 821 20.25 24.85 -18.46
N PRO A 822 21.54 24.49 -18.29
CA PRO A 822 22.22 24.61 -17.01
C PRO A 822 22.46 26.08 -16.64
N VAL A 823 22.08 26.46 -15.42
CA VAL A 823 22.33 27.81 -14.89
C VAL A 823 23.50 27.74 -13.92
N PRO A 824 24.60 28.47 -14.16
CA PRO A 824 25.73 28.54 -13.24
C PRO A 824 25.30 29.11 -11.89
N VAL A 825 25.66 28.46 -10.80
CA VAL A 825 25.38 28.88 -9.42
C VAL A 825 26.62 28.70 -8.56
N THR A 826 26.73 29.48 -7.49
CA THR A 826 27.84 29.39 -6.53
C THR A 826 27.34 28.93 -5.17
N ALA A 827 28.25 28.37 -4.37
CA ALA A 827 27.90 27.86 -3.04
C ALA A 827 27.22 28.93 -2.17
N SER A 828 26.17 28.53 -1.46
CA SER A 828 25.34 29.40 -0.60
C SER A 828 24.51 30.46 -1.30
N GLN A 829 24.53 30.54 -2.62
CA GLN A 829 23.67 31.41 -3.40
C GLN A 829 22.20 30.95 -3.29
N TRP A 830 21.28 31.89 -3.03
CA TRP A 830 19.85 31.59 -3.06
C TRP A 830 19.30 31.73 -4.46
N ILE A 831 18.37 30.85 -4.78
CA ILE A 831 17.83 30.66 -6.12
C ILE A 831 16.32 30.71 -6.03
N GLN A 832 15.69 31.54 -6.85
CA GLN A 832 14.27 31.52 -7.11
C GLN A 832 14.03 30.90 -8.48
N ILE A 833 13.20 29.87 -8.54
CA ILE A 833 12.72 29.21 -9.76
C ILE A 833 11.24 29.55 -9.88
N HIS A 834 10.84 30.14 -10.96
CA HIS A 834 9.46 30.59 -11.19
C HIS A 834 9.01 30.19 -12.58
N GLY A 835 7.75 29.81 -12.72
CA GLY A 835 7.16 29.47 -14.02
C GLY A 835 5.67 29.16 -13.92
N TRP A 836 5.09 28.87 -15.06
CA TRP A 836 3.67 28.53 -15.20
C TRP A 836 3.50 27.14 -15.78
N VAL A 837 2.44 26.45 -15.31
CA VAL A 837 2.12 25.08 -15.73
C VAL A 837 0.62 24.91 -15.90
N HIS A 838 0.23 24.16 -16.93
CA HIS A 838 -1.15 23.81 -17.22
C HIS A 838 -1.27 22.30 -17.46
N VAL A 839 -2.15 21.64 -16.73
CA VAL A 839 -2.51 20.24 -16.90
C VAL A 839 -4.02 20.20 -17.16
N PRO A 840 -4.49 19.91 -18.38
CA PRO A 840 -5.92 20.04 -18.74
C PRO A 840 -6.76 18.92 -18.12
N GLU A 841 -6.22 17.71 -18.05
CA GLU A 841 -6.91 16.53 -17.53
C GLU A 841 -6.06 15.78 -16.52
N THR A 842 -6.71 14.91 -15.74
CA THR A 842 -6.00 14.08 -14.77
C THR A 842 -5.02 13.13 -15.46
N ILE A 843 -3.75 13.21 -15.08
CA ILE A 843 -2.69 12.30 -15.53
C ILE A 843 -2.91 10.94 -14.89
N ARG A 844 -3.00 9.89 -15.72
CA ARG A 844 -3.34 8.52 -15.34
C ARG A 844 -2.11 7.63 -15.29
N GLY A 845 -2.17 6.55 -14.51
CA GLY A 845 -1.11 5.53 -14.44
C GLY A 845 0.06 5.91 -13.54
N SER A 846 0.04 7.07 -12.89
CA SER A 846 1.08 7.50 -11.94
C SER A 846 0.50 8.22 -10.74
N HIS A 847 1.18 8.13 -9.60
CA HIS A 847 0.90 8.94 -8.41
C HIS A 847 1.59 10.31 -8.45
N ASP A 848 2.64 10.46 -9.24
CA ASP A 848 3.44 11.68 -9.35
C ASP A 848 2.85 12.68 -10.37
N GLY A 849 2.19 12.19 -11.42
CA GLY A 849 1.61 13.05 -12.46
C GLY A 849 2.70 13.77 -13.28
N LEU A 850 2.61 15.10 -13.41
CA LEU A 850 3.72 15.94 -13.83
C LEU A 850 4.55 16.28 -12.59
N ALA A 851 5.82 15.87 -12.56
CA ALA A 851 6.77 16.23 -11.53
C ALA A 851 7.72 17.32 -12.03
N ILE A 852 7.73 18.45 -11.31
CA ILE A 852 8.65 19.57 -11.56
C ILE A 852 9.68 19.57 -10.42
N TYR A 853 10.94 19.38 -10.75
CA TYR A 853 12.01 19.28 -9.75
C TYR A 853 13.33 19.87 -10.29
N ASP A 854 14.29 20.01 -9.40
CA ASP A 854 15.63 20.50 -9.69
C ASP A 854 16.70 19.59 -9.08
N ASN A 855 17.94 19.69 -9.54
CA ASN A 855 19.02 18.83 -9.07
C ASN A 855 19.50 19.16 -7.63
N LEU A 856 19.08 20.27 -7.03
CA LEU A 856 19.38 20.62 -5.63
C LEU A 856 18.33 20.02 -4.67
N GLY A 857 17.06 20.10 -5.04
CA GLY A 857 15.93 19.54 -4.28
C GLY A 857 15.68 18.06 -4.56
N GLY A 858 16.03 17.60 -5.75
CA GLY A 858 15.81 16.23 -6.20
C GLY A 858 14.34 15.87 -6.32
N TRP A 859 14.08 14.57 -6.56
CA TRP A 859 12.74 14.01 -6.73
C TRP A 859 11.82 14.20 -5.52
N ASP A 860 12.37 14.18 -4.31
CA ASP A 860 11.60 14.28 -3.07
C ASP A 860 10.95 15.67 -2.90
N LEU A 861 11.62 16.75 -3.37
CA LEU A 861 11.11 18.11 -3.30
C LEU A 861 10.38 18.56 -4.57
N ALA A 862 9.99 17.63 -5.44
CA ALA A 862 9.23 17.94 -6.63
C ALA A 862 7.84 18.52 -6.31
N GLU A 863 7.42 19.53 -7.06
CA GLU A 863 6.01 19.88 -7.20
C GLU A 863 5.35 18.81 -8.09
N ARG A 864 4.22 18.28 -7.65
CA ARG A 864 3.51 17.21 -8.34
C ARG A 864 2.10 17.64 -8.69
N ILE A 865 1.79 17.62 -9.97
CA ILE A 865 0.50 18.03 -10.50
C ILE A 865 -0.11 16.85 -11.23
N ARG A 866 -1.16 16.28 -10.66
CA ARG A 866 -1.84 15.12 -11.21
C ARG A 866 -3.23 15.45 -11.74
N GLN A 867 -3.94 16.34 -11.07
CA GLN A 867 -5.31 16.71 -11.40
C GLN A 867 -5.32 17.82 -12.44
N GLY A 868 -6.36 17.83 -13.27
CA GLY A 868 -6.58 18.89 -14.24
C GLY A 868 -6.70 20.26 -13.54
N THR A 869 -5.90 21.20 -14.00
CA THR A 869 -5.88 22.58 -13.53
C THR A 869 -5.78 23.50 -14.74
N GLY A 870 -6.34 24.73 -14.64
CA GLY A 870 -5.95 25.82 -15.54
C GLY A 870 -4.46 26.17 -15.38
N TRP A 871 -4.02 27.24 -16.02
CA TRP A 871 -2.68 27.77 -15.78
C TRP A 871 -2.48 28.09 -14.30
N ARG A 872 -1.41 27.55 -13.72
CA ARG A 872 -1.04 27.70 -12.33
C ARG A 872 0.41 28.11 -12.21
N GLU A 873 0.66 29.10 -11.35
CA GLU A 873 2.00 29.53 -10.98
C GLU A 873 2.68 28.49 -10.08
N PHE A 874 3.98 28.27 -10.26
CA PHE A 874 4.85 27.58 -9.31
C PHE A 874 6.09 28.42 -9.02
N VAL A 875 6.51 28.41 -7.75
CA VAL A 875 7.70 29.13 -7.28
C VAL A 875 8.44 28.22 -6.31
N PHE A 876 9.71 28.01 -6.55
CA PHE A 876 10.60 27.29 -5.63
C PHE A 876 11.73 28.19 -5.17
N TYR A 877 12.12 28.02 -3.91
CA TYR A 877 13.33 28.63 -3.39
C TYR A 877 14.31 27.53 -2.99
N ARG A 878 15.56 27.68 -3.44
CA ARG A 878 16.64 26.75 -3.16
C ARG A 878 17.88 27.53 -2.72
N ALA A 879 18.81 26.79 -2.10
CA ALA A 879 20.16 27.28 -1.87
C ALA A 879 21.16 26.28 -2.48
N ALA A 880 22.14 26.80 -3.16
CA ALA A 880 23.17 25.99 -3.79
C ALA A 880 24.13 25.40 -2.75
N ASN A 881 24.45 24.10 -2.87
CA ASN A 881 25.34 23.36 -1.99
C ASN A 881 26.79 23.24 -2.53
N GLY A 882 27.08 23.95 -3.61
CA GLY A 882 28.37 23.96 -4.32
C GLY A 882 28.23 24.66 -5.66
N ASP A 883 29.22 24.54 -6.52
CA ASP A 883 29.29 25.22 -7.83
C ASP A 883 28.74 24.36 -8.97
N ARG A 884 27.97 23.32 -8.66
CA ARG A 884 27.29 22.51 -9.69
C ARG A 884 26.16 23.32 -10.30
N PRO A 885 26.11 23.41 -11.65
CA PRO A 885 25.05 24.17 -12.31
C PRO A 885 23.64 23.66 -11.92
N LEU A 886 22.70 24.58 -11.73
CA LEU A 886 21.30 24.26 -11.53
C LEU A 886 20.70 23.72 -12.83
N VAL A 887 19.95 22.64 -12.75
CA VAL A 887 19.14 22.07 -13.85
C VAL A 887 17.73 21.81 -13.33
N ILE A 888 16.73 22.35 -13.98
CA ILE A 888 15.31 22.14 -13.68
C ILE A 888 14.79 21.05 -14.60
N SER A 889 13.95 20.16 -14.08
CA SER A 889 13.45 19.00 -14.81
C SER A 889 11.93 18.91 -14.73
N PHE A 890 11.32 18.59 -15.86
CA PHE A 890 9.89 18.33 -16.01
C PHE A 890 9.70 16.88 -16.46
N ALA A 891 9.15 16.05 -15.58
CA ALA A 891 8.93 14.64 -15.87
C ALA A 891 7.43 14.34 -15.94
N LEU A 892 6.93 13.95 -17.11
CA LEU A 892 5.58 13.44 -17.25
C LEU A 892 5.59 11.93 -16.96
N THR A 893 5.08 11.54 -15.79
CA THR A 893 5.26 10.19 -15.24
C THR A 893 4.09 9.25 -15.52
N GLY A 894 3.06 9.72 -16.19
CA GLY A 894 1.86 8.96 -16.54
C GLY A 894 1.29 9.41 -17.87
N MET A 895 0.15 8.84 -18.25
CA MET A 895 -0.58 9.18 -19.48
C MET A 895 -1.37 10.47 -19.29
N GLY A 896 -1.17 11.42 -20.18
CA GLY A 896 -1.80 12.74 -20.15
C GLY A 896 -0.93 13.78 -20.86
N GLU A 897 -1.27 15.04 -20.62
CA GLU A 897 -0.63 16.18 -21.25
C GLU A 897 -0.32 17.27 -20.23
N ALA A 898 0.74 18.04 -20.49
CA ALA A 898 1.10 19.19 -19.68
C ALA A 898 1.78 20.26 -20.54
N TRP A 899 1.46 21.53 -20.25
CA TRP A 899 2.11 22.72 -20.83
C TRP A 899 2.89 23.45 -19.76
N ILE A 900 4.07 23.93 -20.11
CA ILE A 900 4.95 24.72 -19.25
C ILE A 900 5.31 26.00 -20.00
N ASP A 901 5.32 27.14 -19.30
CA ASP A 901 5.63 28.42 -19.90
C ASP A 901 6.26 29.42 -18.91
N ASP A 902 6.92 30.46 -19.46
CA ASP A 902 7.50 31.60 -18.75
C ASP A 902 8.38 31.15 -17.55
N LEU A 903 9.28 30.17 -17.80
CA LEU A 903 10.22 29.67 -16.80
C LEU A 903 11.40 30.65 -16.63
N SER A 904 11.67 31.02 -15.39
CA SER A 904 12.76 31.93 -15.05
C SER A 904 13.53 31.49 -13.80
N VAL A 905 14.80 31.89 -13.73
CA VAL A 905 15.67 31.64 -12.58
C VAL A 905 16.32 32.96 -12.18
N SER A 906 16.13 33.37 -10.94
CA SER A 906 16.77 34.53 -10.35
C SER A 906 17.67 34.13 -9.20
N LEU A 907 18.82 34.79 -9.07
CA LEU A 907 19.88 34.46 -8.14
C LEU A 907 20.08 35.59 -7.12
N TRP A 908 20.44 35.24 -5.88
CA TRP A 908 20.77 36.22 -4.84
C TRP A 908 21.99 35.78 -4.03
N ASP A 909 23.05 36.65 -4.06
CA ASP A 909 24.25 36.47 -3.26
C ASP A 909 24.07 37.04 -1.86
N GLN A 910 24.14 36.18 -0.83
CA GLN A 910 24.02 36.62 0.57
C GLN A 910 25.24 37.41 1.09
N THR A 911 26.37 37.36 0.39
CA THR A 911 27.66 37.97 0.80
C THR A 911 27.69 39.51 0.67
N THR A 912 26.71 40.13 0.05
CA THR A 912 26.67 41.56 -0.20
C THR A 912 25.92 42.39 0.85
N GLY A 913 25.47 41.80 1.97
CA GLY A 913 24.87 42.51 3.08
C GLY A 913 25.80 42.66 4.28
N PRO A 914 25.80 43.82 5.01
CA PRO A 914 26.63 43.96 6.20
C PRO A 914 26.22 42.90 7.24
N VAL A 915 27.21 42.20 7.77
CA VAL A 915 27.08 41.36 8.96
C VAL A 915 26.66 42.23 10.12
N GLY A 916 25.34 42.35 10.35
CA GLY A 916 24.79 43.05 11.49
C GLY A 916 25.02 42.26 12.77
N THR A 917 25.78 42.80 13.65
CA THR A 917 25.89 42.39 15.07
C THR A 917 24.48 42.32 15.67
N PRO A 918 24.15 41.39 16.53
CA PRO A 918 22.83 41.29 17.16
C PRO A 918 22.60 42.53 18.02
N ALA A 919 21.57 43.28 17.68
CA ALA A 919 21.16 44.46 18.45
C ALA A 919 20.52 44.05 19.79
N PRO A 920 20.74 44.80 20.86
CA PRO A 920 20.02 44.63 22.13
C PRO A 920 18.54 44.98 21.98
N GLY A 921 17.69 44.29 22.72
CA GLY A 921 16.24 44.27 22.60
C GLY A 921 15.56 45.66 22.62
N PRO A 922 14.41 45.81 21.96
CA PRO A 922 13.70 47.10 21.85
C PRO A 922 12.71 47.28 22.97
N ASN A 923 12.72 48.48 23.51
CA ASN A 923 11.57 49.08 24.18
C ASN A 923 10.53 49.56 23.13
N SER A 924 9.32 49.35 23.51
CA SER A 924 8.06 49.62 22.82
C SER A 924 7.91 51.00 22.19
N THR A 925 7.29 51.06 21.00
CA THR A 925 6.10 51.94 20.76
C THR A 925 5.50 51.56 19.40
N GLY A 926 4.16 51.52 19.34
CA GLY A 926 3.38 50.93 18.29
C GLY A 926 3.34 51.68 16.95
N SER A 927 3.08 50.89 15.94
CA SER A 927 2.21 51.22 14.82
C SER A 927 1.68 49.95 14.19
N SER A 928 0.36 49.81 14.12
CA SER A 928 -0.37 48.76 13.44
C SER A 928 -0.23 48.92 11.93
N GLY A 929 0.77 48.36 11.33
CA GLY A 929 0.86 48.19 9.88
C GLY A 929 0.37 46.78 9.49
N ALA A 930 -0.69 46.70 8.70
CA ALA A 930 -1.16 45.44 8.13
C ALA A 930 -0.02 44.78 7.34
N PHE A 931 0.28 43.53 7.65
CA PHE A 931 1.25 42.72 6.90
C PHE A 931 0.73 42.49 5.49
N ASP A 932 1.38 43.04 4.47
CA ASP A 932 1.15 42.69 3.07
C ASP A 932 1.69 41.27 2.85
N THR A 933 0.78 40.33 2.58
CA THR A 933 1.05 38.92 2.42
C THR A 933 1.56 38.56 1.01
N ARG A 934 1.79 39.55 0.13
CA ARG A 934 2.24 39.27 -1.24
C ARG A 934 3.72 38.86 -1.27
N PHE A 935 4.01 37.76 -1.94
CA PHE A 935 5.38 37.29 -2.19
C PHE A 935 6.11 38.23 -3.17
N PRO A 936 7.37 38.60 -2.93
CA PRO A 936 8.17 39.30 -3.91
C PRO A 936 8.55 38.32 -5.04
N VAL A 937 7.88 38.43 -6.16
CA VAL A 937 8.33 37.83 -7.43
C VAL A 937 9.24 38.87 -8.09
N ALA A 938 10.48 38.45 -8.39
CA ALA A 938 11.36 39.31 -9.23
C ALA A 938 10.73 39.37 -10.64
N ARG A 939 10.43 40.60 -11.13
CA ARG A 939 9.92 40.84 -12.49
C ARG A 939 11.04 40.74 -13.50
#